data_2940dfba4033fc8d3cbd4aae97ffb753
#
_entry.id   2940dfba4033fc8d3cbd4aae97ffb753
#
_cell.length_a   1.000
_cell.length_b   1.000
_cell.length_c   1.000
_cell.angle_alpha   90.00
_cell.angle_beta   90.00
_cell.angle_gamma   90.00
#
_symmetry.space_group_name_H-M   'P 1'
#
loop_
_entity.id
_entity.type
_entity.pdbx_description
1 polymer ?
#
loop_
_entity_poly.entity_id
_entity_poly.type
_entity_poly.pdbx_seq_one_letter_code
_entity_poly.pdbx_strand_id
1 'polypeptide(L)'
;MCREDIMRSISALLLAACVLGSLLFASVEPGLAQGIPQNIPRKDLLILENPEGTVKNAGWFNIWVINASSQSNGLQQAALDTLWYIDPESGLDGVWDNSLAADKPQYNADFTEMTVKLRSGIFWSDGVEFTADDVVATVTTQIKNPAMRFSAVLTSNVASVEAPDTHTVVFKLKKPNSRFHTNFTVRWGAVWILPKHVFDKVEDPVKFDFNKPVSLGAYVLHSYDPDGKWYIWQLRDDWQRTTLARFGKPGPKYLAYVDPGPPDKRVIAQLNHELDVIHDIAPEGMFALAKQSKTTRAWFKGFPYGHPDPTLPAVIFNTQNENFKNPDVRWALALLIDIKAVAMAAYRGAATISAIGVPPTGTHPATYHAPMEDWLESFEIDTGKRKIKPYDPTVGKQIADMLRPSMGEQIPTDPAEIARAFGRGWWKTDPQAAQELLEKAGFSKRGGTWITPDGKPFTVRVMVEGDLRPVMTRAGTMIVQLWKQAGIDAKIDVAQGTLPTRRAAGDFDTFIGWSVETLGGHPDLSYFLDSWHSQFVAEPGKPQPLRNWQRWSSPALDKIIEEIRTVGFDDPRSIEFGKDYVKLAVKEMPIIPLMAYNVFTAMDQTYWTGFPTSENPYTNPVPNWGNSRYMFVRLKPAS
;
A
#
# COMPACT_ATOMS: atom_id res chain seq x y z
N MET A 1 -74.14 -19.84 29.38
CA MET A 1 -73.68 -18.50 28.98
C MET A 1 -72.45 -18.20 29.83
N CYS A 2 -71.23 -18.31 29.28
CA CYS A 2 -69.99 -17.77 29.85
C CYS A 2 -68.69 -18.52 29.50
N ARG A 3 -68.64 -19.31 28.43
CA ARG A 3 -67.35 -19.87 27.97
C ARG A 3 -67.04 -19.56 26.50
N GLU A 4 -68.03 -19.30 25.68
CA GLU A 4 -67.82 -18.98 24.27
C GLU A 4 -67.45 -17.51 23.99
N ASP A 5 -67.94 -16.59 24.82
CA ASP A 5 -67.63 -15.16 24.67
C ASP A 5 -66.22 -14.81 25.10
N ILE A 6 -65.60 -15.56 26.02
CA ILE A 6 -64.19 -15.36 26.43
C ILE A 6 -63.20 -15.86 25.33
N MET A 7 -63.56 -16.93 24.65
CA MET A 7 -62.72 -17.45 23.56
C MET A 7 -62.76 -16.57 22.31
N ARG A 8 -63.87 -15.93 22.02
CA ARG A 8 -63.97 -14.97 20.90
C ARG A 8 -63.20 -13.67 21.15
N SER A 9 -63.18 -13.19 22.39
CA SER A 9 -62.42 -12.01 22.79
C SER A 9 -60.91 -12.25 22.78
N ILE A 10 -60.44 -13.45 23.13
CA ILE A 10 -59.03 -13.81 23.11
C ILE A 10 -58.53 -14.02 21.64
N SER A 11 -59.36 -14.58 20.76
CA SER A 11 -59.03 -14.74 19.36
C SER A 11 -58.97 -13.40 18.63
N ALA A 12 -59.83 -12.43 18.96
CA ALA A 12 -59.77 -11.09 18.37
C ALA A 12 -58.56 -10.28 18.83
N LEU A 13 -58.13 -10.44 20.11
CA LEU A 13 -56.90 -9.80 20.64
C LEU A 13 -55.61 -10.43 20.05
N LEU A 14 -55.60 -11.74 19.79
CA LEU A 14 -54.45 -12.40 19.15
C LEU A 14 -54.32 -12.05 17.67
N LEU A 15 -55.44 -11.86 16.94
CA LEU A 15 -55.39 -11.38 15.54
C LEU A 15 -54.97 -9.89 15.46
N ALA A 16 -55.40 -9.04 16.39
CA ALA A 16 -54.98 -7.65 16.44
C ALA A 16 -53.51 -7.52 16.79
N ALA A 17 -52.96 -8.37 17.67
CA ALA A 17 -51.55 -8.41 18.01
C ALA A 17 -50.69 -8.93 16.87
N CYS A 18 -51.15 -9.87 16.05
CA CYS A 18 -50.45 -10.35 14.84
C CYS A 18 -50.44 -9.33 13.69
N VAL A 19 -51.48 -8.49 13.56
CA VAL A 19 -51.53 -7.44 12.53
C VAL A 19 -50.73 -6.21 12.93
N LEU A 20 -50.66 -5.88 14.24
CA LEU A 20 -49.73 -4.83 14.72
C LEU A 20 -48.29 -5.30 14.79
N GLY A 21 -48.01 -6.58 14.97
CA GLY A 21 -46.64 -7.16 14.92
C GLY A 21 -46.07 -7.22 13.52
N SER A 22 -46.90 -7.28 12.46
CA SER A 22 -46.45 -7.27 11.06
C SER A 22 -46.25 -5.87 10.49
N LEU A 23 -46.58 -4.82 11.19
CA LEU A 23 -46.29 -3.42 10.81
C LEU A 23 -45.05 -2.84 11.52
N LEU A 24 -44.39 -3.62 12.39
CA LEU A 24 -43.14 -3.21 13.09
C LEU A 24 -41.88 -3.91 12.54
N PHE A 25 -42.01 -4.66 11.41
CA PHE A 25 -40.87 -5.26 10.70
C PHE A 25 -40.63 -4.61 9.33
N ALA A 26 -40.70 -3.30 9.26
CA ALA A 26 -40.32 -2.57 8.05
C ALA A 26 -39.48 -1.34 8.39
N SER A 27 -38.54 -1.47 9.30
CA SER A 27 -37.33 -0.69 9.23
C SER A 27 -36.21 -1.64 8.82
N VAL A 28 -36.22 -2.09 7.56
CA VAL A 28 -35.01 -2.44 6.86
C VAL A 28 -34.12 -1.24 7.03
N GLU A 29 -33.04 -1.38 7.79
CA GLU A 29 -32.02 -0.32 7.84
C GLU A 29 -31.69 -0.01 6.38
N PRO A 30 -31.81 1.23 5.98
CA PRO A 30 -31.42 1.59 4.62
C PRO A 30 -29.92 1.30 4.48
N GLY A 31 -29.53 0.73 3.36
CA GLY A 31 -28.17 0.37 3.03
C GLY A 31 -27.21 1.57 3.08
N LEU A 32 -25.97 1.36 2.72
CA LEU A 32 -24.87 2.36 2.68
C LEU A 32 -25.23 3.72 2.05
N ALA A 33 -26.29 3.77 1.25
CA ALA A 33 -26.85 4.99 0.68
C ALA A 33 -27.48 5.94 1.72
N GLN A 34 -27.61 5.55 3.00
CA GLN A 34 -28.06 6.45 4.06
C GLN A 34 -26.99 7.51 4.35
N GLY A 35 -27.24 8.71 3.89
CA GLY A 35 -26.37 9.87 4.06
C GLY A 35 -25.87 10.46 2.75
N ILE A 36 -25.75 9.69 1.68
CA ILE A 36 -25.49 10.24 0.36
C ILE A 36 -26.74 11.00 -0.11
N PRO A 37 -26.60 12.26 -0.62
CA PRO A 37 -27.72 13.01 -1.11
C PRO A 37 -28.55 12.26 -2.16
N GLN A 38 -29.83 12.05 -1.90
CA GLN A 38 -30.74 11.26 -2.75
C GLN A 38 -31.06 11.91 -4.11
N ASN A 39 -30.66 13.16 -4.29
CA ASN A 39 -30.87 13.91 -5.55
C ASN A 39 -29.80 13.62 -6.62
N ILE A 40 -28.78 12.82 -6.33
CA ILE A 40 -27.77 12.42 -7.33
C ILE A 40 -28.23 11.14 -8.03
N PRO A 41 -28.45 11.15 -9.37
CA PRO A 41 -28.84 9.95 -10.10
C PRO A 41 -27.78 8.85 -9.98
N ARG A 42 -28.20 7.63 -9.67
CA ARG A 42 -27.28 6.49 -9.46
C ARG A 42 -26.37 6.22 -10.68
N LYS A 43 -26.87 6.43 -11.88
CA LYS A 43 -26.13 6.28 -13.15
C LYS A 43 -25.01 7.32 -13.35
N ASP A 44 -25.03 8.40 -12.60
CA ASP A 44 -24.03 9.48 -12.66
C ASP A 44 -23.01 9.39 -11.52
N LEU A 45 -23.24 8.49 -10.56
CA LEU A 45 -22.49 8.34 -9.30
C LEU A 45 -21.70 7.03 -9.27
N LEU A 46 -20.39 7.13 -9.12
CA LEU A 46 -19.51 6.00 -8.81
C LEU A 46 -19.27 5.98 -7.31
N ILE A 47 -19.62 4.86 -6.65
CA ILE A 47 -19.48 4.68 -5.20
C ILE A 47 -18.28 3.80 -4.89
N LEU A 48 -17.32 4.38 -4.20
CA LEU A 48 -16.01 3.80 -3.89
C LEU A 48 -15.86 3.64 -2.38
N GLU A 49 -15.29 2.54 -1.95
CA GLU A 49 -14.94 2.37 -0.55
C GLU A 49 -13.88 3.38 -0.11
N ASN A 50 -14.07 3.98 1.06
CA ASN A 50 -13.04 4.64 1.82
C ASN A 50 -12.22 3.57 2.60
N PRO A 51 -10.92 3.40 2.32
CA PRO A 51 -10.13 2.27 2.84
C PRO A 51 -9.80 2.38 4.33
N GLU A 52 -9.93 3.56 4.92
CA GLU A 52 -9.54 3.83 6.32
C GLU A 52 -10.74 3.98 7.26
N GLY A 53 -11.96 3.85 6.70
CA GLY A 53 -13.19 4.07 7.44
C GLY A 53 -13.47 5.56 7.70
N THR A 54 -14.15 5.88 8.79
CA THR A 54 -14.55 7.24 9.13
C THR A 54 -13.35 8.18 9.29
N VAL A 55 -13.33 9.29 8.58
CA VAL A 55 -12.27 10.32 8.66
C VAL A 55 -12.51 11.24 9.85
N LYS A 56 -11.59 11.24 10.82
CA LYS A 56 -11.77 11.96 12.10
C LYS A 56 -11.91 13.48 11.97
N ASN A 57 -11.19 14.10 11.01
CA ASN A 57 -11.22 15.54 10.77
C ASN A 57 -11.81 15.79 9.39
N ALA A 58 -13.14 15.62 9.25
CA ALA A 58 -13.84 15.59 7.98
C ALA A 58 -13.59 16.79 7.07
N GLY A 59 -13.50 18.00 7.63
CA GLY A 59 -13.27 19.25 6.90
C GLY A 59 -11.79 19.61 6.67
N TRP A 60 -10.85 18.74 7.02
CA TRP A 60 -9.43 18.99 6.87
C TRP A 60 -8.89 18.43 5.55
N PHE A 61 -8.56 19.29 4.60
CA PHE A 61 -8.04 18.91 3.28
C PHE A 61 -6.58 19.32 3.05
N ASN A 62 -5.87 19.83 4.06
CA ASN A 62 -4.44 20.16 3.93
C ASN A 62 -3.57 18.90 3.98
N ILE A 63 -3.36 18.31 2.83
CA ILE A 63 -2.53 17.08 2.68
C ILE A 63 -1.03 17.33 2.90
N TRP A 64 -0.56 18.56 2.82
CA TRP A 64 0.86 18.91 2.94
C TRP A 64 1.37 18.83 4.39
N VAL A 65 0.48 18.62 5.37
CA VAL A 65 0.87 18.34 6.76
C VAL A 65 0.90 16.84 7.07
N ILE A 66 1.65 16.46 8.10
CA ILE A 66 1.77 15.05 8.53
C ILE A 66 0.43 14.58 9.09
N ASN A 67 0.05 13.33 8.80
CA ASN A 67 -1.19 12.66 9.24
C ASN A 67 -2.50 13.23 8.66
N ALA A 68 -2.43 14.06 7.62
CA ALA A 68 -3.63 14.44 6.88
C ALA A 68 -4.12 13.26 6.02
N SER A 69 -5.42 12.99 6.07
CA SER A 69 -6.05 12.01 5.19
C SER A 69 -6.20 12.60 3.78
N SER A 70 -5.84 11.82 2.77
CA SER A 70 -5.94 12.25 1.37
C SER A 70 -6.46 11.14 0.46
N GLN A 71 -6.29 9.90 0.87
CA GLN A 71 -6.75 8.73 0.14
C GLN A 71 -8.20 8.39 0.49
N SER A 72 -8.54 8.52 1.78
CA SER A 72 -9.83 8.13 2.31
C SER A 72 -10.97 9.07 1.94
N ASN A 73 -10.66 10.35 1.74
CA ASN A 73 -11.65 11.37 1.37
C ASN A 73 -11.72 11.63 -0.14
N GLY A 74 -10.92 10.93 -0.95
CA GLY A 74 -10.88 11.10 -2.40
C GLY A 74 -10.08 12.32 -2.90
N LEU A 75 -9.49 13.12 -2.01
CA LEU A 75 -8.81 14.37 -2.37
C LEU A 75 -7.71 14.17 -3.41
N GLN A 76 -6.81 13.19 -3.18
CA GLN A 76 -5.68 12.99 -4.08
C GLN A 76 -6.09 12.42 -5.44
N GLN A 77 -7.19 11.65 -5.50
CA GLN A 77 -7.66 11.03 -6.74
C GLN A 77 -8.46 12.02 -7.59
N ALA A 78 -9.24 12.87 -6.95
CA ALA A 78 -10.19 13.76 -7.58
C ALA A 78 -9.63 15.15 -7.87
N ALA A 79 -8.89 15.74 -6.93
CA ALA A 79 -8.60 17.17 -6.88
C ALA A 79 -7.11 17.54 -6.99
N LEU A 80 -6.20 16.64 -6.63
CA LEU A 80 -4.77 16.96 -6.63
C LEU A 80 -4.09 16.51 -7.92
N ASP A 81 -2.97 17.15 -8.24
CA ASP A 81 -2.08 16.73 -9.32
C ASP A 81 -0.61 17.00 -8.95
N THR A 82 0.31 16.37 -9.71
CA THR A 82 1.73 16.52 -9.55
C THR A 82 2.45 16.41 -10.89
N LEU A 83 3.77 16.39 -10.90
CA LEU A 83 4.53 16.46 -12.15
C LEU A 83 4.41 15.18 -12.98
N TRP A 84 4.50 13.99 -12.34
CA TRP A 84 4.48 12.71 -13.02
C TRP A 84 3.65 11.65 -12.28
N TYR A 85 3.24 10.64 -13.03
CA TYR A 85 2.69 9.39 -12.51
C TYR A 85 3.51 8.22 -13.01
N ILE A 86 3.59 7.16 -12.24
CA ILE A 86 4.09 5.86 -12.68
C ILE A 86 2.92 4.89 -12.65
N ASP A 87 2.71 4.22 -13.78
CA ASP A 87 1.79 3.11 -13.85
C ASP A 87 2.56 1.81 -13.58
N PRO A 88 2.26 1.10 -12.48
CA PRO A 88 2.93 -0.16 -12.17
C PRO A 88 2.61 -1.30 -13.14
N GLU A 89 1.59 -1.15 -13.99
CA GLU A 89 1.13 -2.20 -14.91
C GLU A 89 1.74 -2.07 -16.32
N SER A 90 2.11 -0.87 -16.74
CA SER A 90 2.48 -0.58 -18.14
C SER A 90 3.88 -1.02 -18.55
N GLY A 91 4.70 -1.51 -17.62
CA GLY A 91 6.10 -1.84 -17.89
C GLY A 91 6.97 -0.60 -18.20
N LEU A 92 8.18 -0.82 -18.73
CA LEU A 92 9.17 0.26 -18.90
C LEU A 92 8.72 1.34 -19.89
N ASP A 93 8.06 0.97 -20.96
CA ASP A 93 7.67 1.90 -22.04
C ASP A 93 6.49 2.79 -21.65
N GLY A 94 5.65 2.35 -20.73
CA GLY A 94 4.47 3.07 -20.27
C GLY A 94 4.57 3.65 -18.86
N VAL A 95 5.71 3.49 -18.20
CA VAL A 95 5.93 3.84 -16.79
C VAL A 95 5.69 5.32 -16.51
N TRP A 96 6.07 6.19 -17.44
CA TRP A 96 5.97 7.62 -17.26
C TRP A 96 4.71 8.18 -17.89
N ASP A 97 3.83 8.72 -17.06
CA ASP A 97 2.83 9.66 -17.51
C ASP A 97 3.24 11.08 -17.09
N ASN A 98 3.59 11.90 -18.07
CA ASN A 98 3.81 13.31 -17.85
C ASN A 98 2.46 13.97 -17.54
N SER A 99 2.25 14.39 -16.29
CA SER A 99 1.02 15.06 -15.87
C SER A 99 1.14 16.57 -15.99
N LEU A 100 1.51 17.26 -14.93
CA LEU A 100 1.77 18.71 -14.98
C LEU A 100 3.09 19.01 -15.71
N ALA A 101 4.05 18.10 -15.69
CA ALA A 101 5.23 18.20 -16.55
C ALA A 101 4.87 17.90 -18.01
N ALA A 102 5.49 18.60 -18.95
CA ALA A 102 5.35 18.35 -20.38
C ALA A 102 6.19 17.15 -20.85
N ASP A 103 7.32 16.93 -20.21
CA ASP A 103 8.32 15.92 -20.55
C ASP A 103 8.85 15.18 -19.32
N LYS A 104 9.68 14.16 -19.55
CA LYS A 104 10.50 13.51 -18.50
C LYS A 104 11.42 14.54 -17.83
N PRO A 105 11.86 14.31 -16.57
CA PRO A 105 12.82 15.19 -15.89
C PRO A 105 14.14 15.25 -16.66
N GLN A 106 14.69 16.45 -16.81
CA GLN A 106 15.97 16.67 -17.49
C GLN A 106 17.04 17.00 -16.47
N TYR A 107 18.04 16.15 -16.37
CA TYR A 107 19.19 16.37 -15.48
C TYR A 107 20.42 16.84 -16.24
N ASN A 108 21.27 17.65 -15.58
CA ASN A 108 22.63 17.89 -16.02
C ASN A 108 23.49 16.62 -15.86
N ALA A 109 24.71 16.64 -16.38
CA ALA A 109 25.59 15.46 -16.45
C ALA A 109 25.96 14.86 -15.08
N ASP A 110 25.99 15.66 -14.03
CA ASP A 110 26.37 15.25 -12.67
C ASP A 110 25.18 15.12 -11.71
N PHE A 111 23.93 15.21 -12.21
CA PHE A 111 22.70 15.09 -11.45
C PHE A 111 22.58 16.06 -10.27
N THR A 112 23.22 17.23 -10.36
CA THR A 112 23.10 18.31 -9.40
C THR A 112 22.08 19.37 -9.78
N GLU A 113 21.53 19.30 -10.99
CA GLU A 113 20.48 20.17 -11.49
C GLU A 113 19.41 19.36 -12.23
N MET A 114 18.13 19.66 -11.95
CA MET A 114 16.99 19.10 -12.64
C MET A 114 16.12 20.21 -13.21
N THR A 115 15.90 20.19 -14.53
CA THR A 115 14.99 21.09 -15.22
C THR A 115 13.68 20.36 -15.54
N VAL A 116 12.57 21.03 -15.29
CA VAL A 116 11.21 20.54 -15.57
C VAL A 116 10.50 21.53 -16.48
N LYS A 117 10.04 21.05 -17.64
CA LYS A 117 9.12 21.80 -18.51
C LYS A 117 7.68 21.46 -18.11
N LEU A 118 6.85 22.49 -17.94
CA LEU A 118 5.45 22.34 -17.52
C LEU A 118 4.50 22.47 -18.71
N ARG A 119 3.32 21.85 -18.58
CA ARG A 119 2.23 22.02 -19.53
C ARG A 119 1.60 23.39 -19.38
N SER A 120 1.27 24.03 -20.50
CA SER A 120 0.44 25.23 -20.55
C SER A 120 -1.04 24.87 -20.61
N GLY A 121 -1.90 25.86 -20.30
CA GLY A 121 -3.36 25.72 -20.42
C GLY A 121 -4.00 24.83 -19.35
N ILE A 122 -3.31 24.57 -18.25
CA ILE A 122 -3.85 23.89 -17.07
C ILE A 122 -4.28 24.94 -16.05
N PHE A 123 -5.46 24.76 -15.44
CA PHE A 123 -6.04 25.75 -14.55
C PHE A 123 -6.58 25.12 -13.27
N TRP A 124 -6.40 25.83 -12.17
CA TRP A 124 -7.10 25.57 -10.93
C TRP A 124 -8.62 25.72 -11.09
N SER A 125 -9.39 25.10 -10.23
CA SER A 125 -10.87 25.11 -10.32
C SER A 125 -11.51 26.47 -10.08
N ASP A 126 -10.78 27.43 -9.56
CA ASP A 126 -11.19 28.83 -9.41
C ASP A 126 -10.79 29.73 -10.59
N GLY A 127 -10.25 29.14 -11.66
CA GLY A 127 -9.90 29.81 -12.91
C GLY A 127 -8.50 30.40 -12.95
N VAL A 128 -7.69 30.28 -11.90
CA VAL A 128 -6.28 30.70 -11.90
C VAL A 128 -5.45 29.71 -12.71
N GLU A 129 -4.54 30.19 -13.56
CA GLU A 129 -3.64 29.33 -14.34
C GLU A 129 -2.58 28.69 -13.44
N PHE A 130 -2.33 27.40 -13.65
CA PHE A 130 -1.19 26.70 -13.04
C PHE A 130 0.11 27.10 -13.72
N THR A 131 1.12 27.48 -12.94
CA THR A 131 2.42 27.95 -13.43
C THR A 131 3.59 27.35 -12.65
N ALA A 132 4.81 27.64 -13.11
CA ALA A 132 6.06 27.27 -12.43
C ALA A 132 6.15 27.86 -11.00
N ASP A 133 5.49 29.00 -10.76
CA ASP A 133 5.43 29.62 -9.44
C ASP A 133 4.71 28.74 -8.40
N ASP A 134 3.69 27.95 -8.80
CA ASP A 134 3.01 27.01 -7.90
C ASP A 134 3.97 25.89 -7.44
N VAL A 135 4.83 25.42 -8.35
CA VAL A 135 5.85 24.41 -8.02
C VAL A 135 6.90 24.98 -7.06
N VAL A 136 7.40 26.19 -7.36
CA VAL A 136 8.37 26.90 -6.49
C VAL A 136 7.75 27.16 -5.12
N ALA A 137 6.50 27.63 -5.07
CA ALA A 137 5.78 27.85 -3.81
C ALA A 137 5.58 26.53 -3.03
N THR A 138 5.23 25.45 -3.69
CA THR A 138 5.10 24.12 -3.06
C THR A 138 6.37 23.71 -2.33
N VAL A 139 7.52 23.83 -3.00
CA VAL A 139 8.82 23.43 -2.45
C VAL A 139 9.26 24.36 -1.32
N THR A 140 9.20 25.67 -1.56
CA THR A 140 9.68 26.66 -0.60
C THR A 140 8.81 26.73 0.66
N THR A 141 7.48 26.59 0.54
CA THR A 141 6.58 26.53 1.69
C THR A 141 6.89 25.32 2.56
N GLN A 142 7.12 24.15 1.97
CA GLN A 142 7.43 22.95 2.74
C GLN A 142 8.83 23.01 3.37
N ILE A 143 9.85 23.57 2.69
CA ILE A 143 11.18 23.75 3.28
C ILE A 143 11.14 24.70 4.48
N LYS A 144 10.38 25.79 4.39
CA LYS A 144 10.24 26.77 5.48
C LYS A 144 9.49 26.23 6.70
N ASN A 145 8.69 25.18 6.55
CA ASN A 145 7.82 24.65 7.61
C ASN A 145 8.16 23.18 7.92
N PRO A 146 9.03 22.91 8.92
CA PRO A 146 9.50 21.55 9.24
C PRO A 146 8.41 20.53 9.60
N ALA A 147 7.24 20.99 10.03
CA ALA A 147 6.09 20.16 10.32
C ALA A 147 5.32 19.70 9.07
N MET A 148 5.67 20.20 7.88
CA MET A 148 5.05 19.76 6.63
C MET A 148 5.65 18.43 6.15
N ARG A 149 4.82 17.68 5.41
CA ARG A 149 5.02 16.26 5.08
C ARG A 149 6.34 15.96 4.36
N PHE A 150 6.72 16.78 3.39
CA PHE A 150 7.92 16.58 2.57
C PHE A 150 9.06 17.53 2.94
N SER A 151 8.92 18.31 4.03
CA SER A 151 9.94 19.28 4.45
C SER A 151 11.32 18.65 4.57
N ALA A 152 11.45 17.55 5.29
CA ALA A 152 12.75 16.91 5.54
C ALA A 152 13.44 16.46 4.24
N VAL A 153 12.70 15.83 3.31
CA VAL A 153 13.29 15.35 2.06
C VAL A 153 13.63 16.50 1.11
N LEU A 154 12.80 17.53 1.04
CA LEU A 154 13.09 18.71 0.21
C LEU A 154 14.27 19.49 0.78
N THR A 155 14.31 19.72 2.09
CA THR A 155 15.42 20.40 2.77
C THR A 155 16.74 19.65 2.59
N SER A 156 16.75 18.32 2.63
CA SER A 156 17.98 17.54 2.47
C SER A 156 18.52 17.52 1.04
N ASN A 157 17.67 17.72 0.05
CA ASN A 157 18.04 17.61 -1.37
C ASN A 157 18.18 18.97 -2.07
N VAL A 158 17.27 19.92 -1.83
CA VAL A 158 17.17 21.17 -2.60
C VAL A 158 18.08 22.25 -2.05
N ALA A 159 18.98 22.76 -2.89
CA ALA A 159 19.77 23.96 -2.60
C ALA A 159 18.99 25.23 -3.00
N SER A 160 18.40 25.25 -4.21
CA SER A 160 17.47 26.29 -4.66
C SER A 160 16.46 25.72 -5.64
N VAL A 161 15.32 26.41 -5.80
CA VAL A 161 14.31 26.14 -6.83
C VAL A 161 13.89 27.49 -7.42
N GLU A 162 13.85 27.58 -8.74
CA GLU A 162 13.60 28.80 -9.48
C GLU A 162 12.63 28.59 -10.65
N ALA A 163 11.85 29.60 -10.99
CA ALA A 163 11.00 29.65 -12.18
C ALA A 163 11.56 30.70 -13.15
N PRO A 164 12.46 30.34 -14.08
CA PRO A 164 13.04 31.28 -15.03
C PRO A 164 12.00 31.81 -16.04
N ASP A 165 10.94 31.07 -16.26
CA ASP A 165 9.76 31.49 -17.02
C ASP A 165 8.50 30.80 -16.47
N THR A 166 7.33 31.13 -17.01
CA THR A 166 6.02 30.66 -16.55
C THR A 166 5.87 29.12 -16.57
N HIS A 167 6.62 28.43 -17.44
CA HIS A 167 6.47 26.98 -17.67
C HIS A 167 7.78 26.21 -17.51
N THR A 168 8.77 26.79 -16.85
CA THR A 168 10.03 26.10 -16.57
C THR A 168 10.37 26.21 -15.08
N VAL A 169 10.72 25.07 -14.47
CA VAL A 169 11.25 25.01 -13.09
C VAL A 169 12.65 24.43 -13.13
N VAL A 170 13.57 25.05 -12.42
CA VAL A 170 14.95 24.57 -12.24
C VAL A 170 15.21 24.30 -10.77
N PHE A 171 15.57 23.07 -10.47
CA PHE A 171 16.00 22.63 -9.14
C PHE A 171 17.52 22.51 -9.12
N LYS A 172 18.19 23.19 -8.20
CA LYS A 172 19.60 22.92 -7.87
C LYS A 172 19.66 22.05 -6.63
N LEU A 173 20.38 20.94 -6.72
CA LEU A 173 20.47 19.95 -5.66
C LEU A 173 21.76 20.13 -4.86
N LYS A 174 21.72 19.82 -3.57
CA LYS A 174 22.87 19.91 -2.66
C LYS A 174 23.95 18.87 -2.93
N LYS A 175 23.55 17.73 -3.53
CA LYS A 175 24.38 16.59 -3.92
C LYS A 175 23.79 15.95 -5.16
N PRO A 176 24.58 15.19 -5.95
CA PRO A 176 24.05 14.39 -7.05
C PRO A 176 22.87 13.53 -6.61
N ASN A 177 21.75 13.61 -7.34
CA ASN A 177 20.57 12.78 -7.10
C ASN A 177 19.72 12.64 -8.37
N SER A 178 20.01 11.66 -9.18
CA SER A 178 19.26 11.33 -10.41
C SER A 178 17.85 10.79 -10.15
N ARG A 179 17.45 10.56 -8.91
CA ARG A 179 16.12 10.07 -8.48
C ARG A 179 15.29 11.15 -7.79
N PHE A 180 15.76 12.39 -7.73
CA PHE A 180 15.05 13.46 -7.03
C PHE A 180 13.60 13.64 -7.56
N HIS A 181 13.38 13.46 -8.86
CA HIS A 181 12.06 13.52 -9.51
C HIS A 181 11.03 12.54 -8.93
N THR A 182 11.46 11.42 -8.34
CA THR A 182 10.54 10.42 -7.77
C THR A 182 9.71 10.98 -6.60
N ASN A 183 10.17 12.06 -5.95
CA ASN A 183 9.37 12.76 -4.95
C ASN A 183 8.11 13.43 -5.53
N PHE A 184 8.12 13.76 -6.82
CA PHE A 184 7.00 14.36 -7.57
C PHE A 184 6.31 13.35 -8.47
N THR A 185 6.54 12.06 -8.25
CA THR A 185 5.96 10.99 -9.04
C THR A 185 5.03 10.16 -8.16
N VAL A 186 3.79 10.01 -8.59
CA VAL A 186 2.78 9.28 -7.80
C VAL A 186 3.06 7.78 -7.82
N ARG A 187 3.22 7.24 -6.63
CA ARG A 187 3.09 5.81 -6.34
C ARG A 187 1.94 5.62 -5.34
N TRP A 188 2.14 5.96 -4.08
CA TRP A 188 1.11 6.06 -3.03
C TRP A 188 0.67 7.50 -2.80
N GLY A 189 1.60 8.39 -2.85
CA GLY A 189 1.50 9.80 -2.74
C GLY A 189 2.70 10.44 -3.40
N ALA A 190 2.69 11.77 -3.51
CA ALA A 190 3.76 12.55 -4.10
C ALA A 190 3.84 13.91 -3.41
N VAL A 191 4.84 14.71 -3.77
CA VAL A 191 4.79 16.15 -3.52
C VAL A 191 3.70 16.74 -4.42
N TRP A 192 2.47 16.75 -3.91
CA TRP A 192 1.34 17.37 -4.58
C TRP A 192 1.55 18.88 -4.69
N ILE A 193 1.20 19.45 -5.84
CA ILE A 193 1.36 20.88 -6.05
C ILE A 193 0.27 21.63 -5.28
N LEU A 194 0.67 22.64 -4.52
CA LEU A 194 -0.25 23.50 -3.76
C LEU A 194 -0.61 24.76 -4.58
N PRO A 195 -1.83 25.31 -4.42
CA PRO A 195 -2.25 26.55 -5.06
C PRO A 195 -1.57 27.75 -4.39
N LYS A 196 -0.52 28.29 -5.03
CA LYS A 196 0.25 29.44 -4.52
C LYS A 196 -0.65 30.61 -4.13
N HIS A 197 -1.60 30.98 -5.01
CA HIS A 197 -2.51 32.11 -4.83
C HIS A 197 -3.47 31.98 -3.63
N VAL A 198 -3.66 30.74 -3.11
CA VAL A 198 -4.39 30.47 -1.86
C VAL A 198 -3.43 30.52 -0.69
N PHE A 199 -2.30 29.81 -0.75
CA PHE A 199 -1.35 29.67 0.36
C PHE A 199 -0.59 30.97 0.67
N ASP A 200 -0.39 31.85 -0.30
CA ASP A 200 0.20 33.19 -0.08
C ASP A 200 -0.64 34.08 0.86
N LYS A 201 -1.91 33.76 1.05
CA LYS A 201 -2.85 34.48 1.93
C LYS A 201 -2.96 33.87 3.33
N VAL A 202 -2.22 32.77 3.57
CA VAL A 202 -2.30 31.99 4.80
C VAL A 202 -1.13 32.35 5.72
N GLU A 203 -1.43 32.76 6.93
CA GLU A 203 -0.42 33.11 7.93
C GLU A 203 0.38 31.88 8.42
N ASP A 204 -0.32 30.79 8.72
CA ASP A 204 0.29 29.53 9.19
C ASP A 204 -0.16 28.37 8.30
N PRO A 205 0.64 27.95 7.31
CA PRO A 205 0.27 26.89 6.38
C PRO A 205 0.15 25.51 7.04
N VAL A 206 0.69 25.32 8.25
CA VAL A 206 0.58 24.05 9.00
C VAL A 206 -0.77 23.94 9.70
N LYS A 207 -1.36 25.05 10.12
CA LYS A 207 -2.67 25.09 10.77
C LYS A 207 -3.84 25.35 9.84
N PHE A 208 -3.56 25.67 8.58
CA PHE A 208 -4.58 25.91 7.57
C PHE A 208 -5.32 24.61 7.23
N ASP A 209 -6.63 24.56 7.40
CA ASP A 209 -7.44 23.36 7.18
C ASP A 209 -7.74 23.07 5.70
N PHE A 210 -7.62 24.10 4.82
CA PHE A 210 -7.95 24.02 3.40
C PHE A 210 -9.35 23.47 3.15
N ASN A 211 -10.32 23.84 3.99
CA ASN A 211 -11.69 23.29 4.02
C ASN A 211 -12.52 23.57 2.76
N LYS A 212 -12.04 24.43 1.89
CA LYS A 212 -12.57 24.69 0.54
C LYS A 212 -11.46 24.40 -0.48
N PRO A 213 -11.18 23.14 -0.76
CA PRO A 213 -10.04 22.80 -1.60
C PRO A 213 -10.23 23.29 -3.03
N VAL A 214 -9.25 24.08 -3.50
CA VAL A 214 -9.12 24.42 -4.91
C VAL A 214 -8.48 23.26 -5.62
N SER A 215 -9.08 22.79 -6.70
CA SER A 215 -8.70 21.58 -7.40
C SER A 215 -7.86 21.85 -8.64
N LEU A 216 -6.79 21.10 -8.82
CA LEU A 216 -6.03 20.99 -10.06
C LEU A 216 -6.46 19.76 -10.88
N GLY A 217 -7.10 18.78 -10.25
CA GLY A 217 -7.71 17.61 -10.87
C GLY A 217 -9.05 17.90 -11.56
N ALA A 218 -9.64 16.85 -12.13
CA ALA A 218 -10.87 16.97 -12.92
C ALA A 218 -12.15 17.13 -12.08
N TYR A 219 -12.08 16.96 -10.77
CA TYR A 219 -13.24 17.03 -9.87
C TYR A 219 -13.03 18.10 -8.79
N VAL A 220 -14.14 18.64 -8.30
CA VAL A 220 -14.21 19.59 -7.18
C VAL A 220 -15.04 19.01 -6.06
N LEU A 221 -14.76 19.41 -4.83
CA LEU A 221 -15.55 18.98 -3.67
C LEU A 221 -16.98 19.50 -3.80
N HIS A 222 -17.95 18.58 -3.84
CA HIS A 222 -19.37 18.91 -3.87
C HIS A 222 -19.94 19.01 -2.45
N SER A 223 -19.74 17.97 -1.64
CA SER A 223 -20.22 17.90 -0.27
C SER A 223 -19.52 16.77 0.48
N TYR A 224 -19.60 16.80 1.81
CA TYR A 224 -19.09 15.75 2.68
C TYR A 224 -19.92 15.68 3.95
N ASP A 225 -19.87 14.51 4.59
CA ASP A 225 -20.45 14.29 5.91
C ASP A 225 -19.57 14.93 7.00
N PRO A 226 -20.11 15.80 7.86
CA PRO A 226 -19.35 16.38 8.97
C PRO A 226 -18.76 15.32 9.93
N ASP A 227 -19.39 14.14 10.03
CA ASP A 227 -18.88 13.01 10.79
C ASP A 227 -17.81 12.19 10.04
N GLY A 228 -17.50 12.56 8.78
CA GLY A 228 -16.44 11.96 7.99
C GLY A 228 -16.74 10.59 7.38
N LYS A 229 -18.01 10.21 7.24
CA LYS A 229 -18.42 8.90 6.71
C LYS A 229 -18.44 8.85 5.19
N TRP A 230 -18.63 9.99 4.52
CA TRP A 230 -18.64 10.06 3.06
C TRP A 230 -18.19 11.43 2.53
N TYR A 231 -17.66 11.41 1.29
CA TYR A 231 -17.23 12.57 0.52
C TYR A 231 -17.72 12.45 -0.91
N ILE A 232 -18.26 13.53 -1.48
CA ILE A 232 -18.73 13.57 -2.87
C ILE A 232 -17.95 14.62 -3.64
N TRP A 233 -17.39 14.19 -4.76
CA TRP A 233 -16.67 15.01 -5.70
C TRP A 233 -17.45 15.10 -7.00
N GLN A 234 -17.57 16.29 -7.57
CA GLN A 234 -18.29 16.56 -8.81
C GLN A 234 -17.32 16.88 -9.94
N LEU A 235 -17.53 16.29 -11.11
CA LEU A 235 -16.79 16.62 -12.33
C LEU A 235 -16.94 18.12 -12.64
N ARG A 236 -15.82 18.82 -12.85
CA ARG A 236 -15.78 20.24 -13.21
C ARG A 236 -16.39 20.45 -14.59
N ASP A 237 -17.06 21.58 -14.77
CA ASP A 237 -17.58 21.98 -16.09
C ASP A 237 -16.43 22.25 -17.08
N ASP A 238 -15.31 22.77 -16.59
CA ASP A 238 -14.08 23.05 -17.34
C ASP A 238 -13.02 21.96 -17.22
N TRP A 239 -13.41 20.67 -17.04
CA TRP A 239 -12.51 19.54 -16.91
C TRP A 239 -11.47 19.44 -18.05
N GLN A 240 -11.75 20.03 -19.22
CA GLN A 240 -10.84 20.10 -20.36
C GLN A 240 -9.57 20.93 -20.07
N ARG A 241 -9.60 21.76 -19.03
CA ARG A 241 -8.46 22.57 -18.57
C ARG A 241 -7.60 21.85 -17.51
N THR A 242 -7.74 20.53 -17.40
CA THR A 242 -6.95 19.67 -16.51
C THR A 242 -6.07 18.70 -17.29
N THR A 243 -5.06 18.11 -16.65
CA THR A 243 -4.16 17.13 -17.27
C THR A 243 -4.90 15.87 -17.73
N LEU A 244 -6.02 15.53 -17.08
CA LEU A 244 -6.82 14.35 -17.39
C LEU A 244 -7.53 14.41 -18.75
N ALA A 245 -7.75 15.61 -19.27
CA ALA A 245 -8.37 15.84 -20.58
C ALA A 245 -7.69 15.12 -21.74
N ARG A 246 -6.39 14.82 -21.62
CA ARG A 246 -5.61 14.05 -22.60
C ARG A 246 -6.14 12.65 -22.83
N PHE A 247 -6.78 12.08 -21.85
CA PHE A 247 -7.31 10.71 -21.87
C PHE A 247 -8.80 10.65 -22.21
N GLY A 248 -9.47 11.80 -22.22
CA GLY A 248 -10.90 11.92 -22.51
C GLY A 248 -11.72 12.44 -21.34
N LYS A 249 -13.03 12.53 -21.55
CA LYS A 249 -13.96 12.95 -20.49
C LYS A 249 -14.17 11.81 -19.48
N PRO A 250 -14.05 12.06 -18.17
CA PRO A 250 -14.46 11.10 -17.16
C PRO A 250 -15.92 10.67 -17.30
N GLY A 251 -16.19 9.38 -17.14
CA GLY A 251 -17.54 8.82 -17.23
C GLY A 251 -18.43 9.22 -16.04
N PRO A 252 -17.99 9.01 -14.78
CA PRO A 252 -18.75 9.41 -13.61
C PRO A 252 -18.85 10.94 -13.50
N LYS A 253 -20.07 11.44 -13.31
CA LYS A 253 -20.27 12.87 -13.00
C LYS A 253 -19.97 13.16 -11.53
N TYR A 254 -20.21 12.17 -10.67
CA TYR A 254 -19.91 12.23 -9.24
C TYR A 254 -19.10 11.02 -8.79
N LEU A 255 -18.17 11.24 -7.87
CA LEU A 255 -17.44 10.19 -7.15
C LEU A 255 -17.85 10.29 -5.68
N ALA A 256 -18.30 9.18 -5.08
CA ALA A 256 -18.54 9.11 -3.64
C ALA A 256 -17.52 8.17 -2.99
N TYR A 257 -16.79 8.67 -2.02
CA TYR A 257 -15.93 7.87 -1.14
C TYR A 257 -16.68 7.65 0.17
N VAL A 258 -17.00 6.39 0.48
CA VAL A 258 -17.88 6.06 1.60
C VAL A 258 -17.22 5.10 2.58
N ASP A 259 -17.52 5.23 3.87
CA ASP A 259 -17.21 4.24 4.90
C ASP A 259 -18.33 3.17 4.91
N PRO A 260 -18.10 1.97 4.38
CA PRO A 260 -19.12 0.94 4.34
C PRO A 260 -19.26 0.17 5.66
N GLY A 261 -18.46 0.54 6.66
CA GLY A 261 -18.41 -0.15 7.95
C GLY A 261 -17.56 -1.43 7.94
N PRO A 262 -17.83 -2.39 8.83
CA PRO A 262 -17.01 -3.58 9.00
C PRO A 262 -17.00 -4.51 7.78
N PRO A 263 -16.01 -5.43 7.69
CA PRO A 263 -15.74 -6.24 6.48
C PRO A 263 -16.92 -7.04 5.92
N ASP A 264 -17.77 -7.59 6.77
CA ASP A 264 -18.97 -8.35 6.37
C ASP A 264 -20.04 -7.45 5.73
N LYS A 265 -20.21 -6.23 6.22
CA LYS A 265 -21.12 -5.25 5.60
C LYS A 265 -20.68 -4.86 4.19
N ARG A 266 -19.38 -4.80 3.91
CA ARG A 266 -18.84 -4.50 2.57
C ARG A 266 -19.28 -5.52 1.52
N VAL A 267 -19.22 -6.81 1.87
CA VAL A 267 -19.67 -7.90 0.97
C VAL A 267 -21.17 -7.77 0.68
N ILE A 268 -21.97 -7.55 1.72
CA ILE A 268 -23.43 -7.39 1.58
C ILE A 268 -23.77 -6.16 0.74
N ALA A 269 -23.12 -5.02 0.99
CA ALA A 269 -23.32 -3.80 0.22
C ALA A 269 -23.03 -3.98 -1.26
N GLN A 270 -21.98 -4.71 -1.62
CA GLN A 270 -21.67 -4.98 -3.02
C GLN A 270 -22.66 -5.98 -3.64
N LEU A 271 -23.10 -7.01 -2.91
CA LEU A 271 -24.15 -7.94 -3.39
C LEU A 271 -25.50 -7.23 -3.61
N ASN A 272 -25.76 -6.16 -2.87
CA ASN A 272 -26.95 -5.31 -3.02
C ASN A 272 -26.76 -4.18 -4.05
N HIS A 273 -25.61 -4.10 -4.72
CA HIS A 273 -25.25 -3.02 -5.67
C HIS A 273 -25.20 -1.61 -5.06
N GLU A 274 -24.96 -1.52 -3.75
CA GLU A 274 -24.84 -0.25 -3.01
C GLU A 274 -23.42 0.29 -3.02
N LEU A 275 -22.42 -0.53 -3.38
CA LEU A 275 -21.01 -0.20 -3.45
C LEU A 275 -20.44 -0.73 -4.78
N ASP A 276 -19.92 0.17 -5.63
CA ASP A 276 -19.37 -0.21 -6.93
C ASP A 276 -17.97 -0.82 -6.81
N VAL A 277 -17.13 -0.28 -5.92
CA VAL A 277 -15.76 -0.77 -5.76
C VAL A 277 -15.40 -0.93 -4.29
N ILE A 278 -15.09 -2.16 -3.90
CA ILE A 278 -14.40 -2.43 -2.62
C ILE A 278 -12.91 -2.27 -2.87
N HIS A 279 -12.23 -1.52 -2.01
CA HIS A 279 -10.80 -1.25 -2.12
C HIS A 279 -9.95 -2.51 -1.94
N ASP A 280 -10.12 -3.15 -0.79
CA ASP A 280 -9.38 -4.36 -0.42
C ASP A 280 -10.19 -5.18 0.58
N ILE A 281 -10.49 -6.40 0.23
CA ILE A 281 -11.27 -7.30 1.07
C ILE A 281 -10.43 -8.54 1.41
N ALA A 282 -10.71 -9.17 2.55
CA ALA A 282 -10.06 -10.44 2.87
C ALA A 282 -10.35 -11.51 1.80
N PRO A 283 -9.44 -12.44 1.53
CA PRO A 283 -9.60 -13.46 0.49
C PRO A 283 -10.93 -14.19 0.54
N GLU A 284 -11.42 -14.50 1.74
CA GLU A 284 -12.72 -15.16 1.95
C GLU A 284 -13.91 -14.35 1.43
N GLY A 285 -13.85 -13.02 1.63
CA GLY A 285 -14.87 -12.12 1.10
C GLY A 285 -14.85 -12.09 -0.42
N MET A 286 -13.67 -12.05 -1.04
CA MET A 286 -13.53 -12.13 -2.50
C MET A 286 -14.04 -13.46 -3.04
N PHE A 287 -13.71 -14.59 -2.41
CA PHE A 287 -14.20 -15.91 -2.81
C PHE A 287 -15.72 -16.02 -2.69
N ALA A 288 -16.30 -15.41 -1.65
CA ALA A 288 -17.75 -15.34 -1.47
C ALA A 288 -18.42 -14.51 -2.58
N LEU A 289 -17.88 -13.33 -2.90
CA LEU A 289 -18.36 -12.48 -3.99
C LEU A 289 -18.26 -13.18 -5.35
N ALA A 290 -17.11 -13.78 -5.65
CA ALA A 290 -16.90 -14.52 -6.90
C ALA A 290 -17.90 -15.69 -7.09
N LYS A 291 -18.35 -16.30 -6.00
CA LYS A 291 -19.33 -17.39 -6.03
C LYS A 291 -20.78 -16.90 -6.13
N GLN A 292 -21.12 -15.77 -5.49
CA GLN A 292 -22.50 -15.32 -5.31
C GLN A 292 -22.93 -14.26 -6.31
N SER A 293 -21.99 -13.38 -6.74
CA SER A 293 -22.29 -12.28 -7.66
C SER A 293 -21.98 -12.66 -9.10
N LYS A 294 -22.89 -12.30 -10.02
CA LYS A 294 -22.67 -12.41 -11.47
C LYS A 294 -22.02 -11.17 -12.07
N THR A 295 -22.08 -10.04 -11.38
CA THR A 295 -21.62 -8.73 -11.84
C THR A 295 -20.27 -8.32 -11.25
N THR A 296 -19.88 -8.90 -10.11
CA THR A 296 -18.57 -8.62 -9.50
C THR A 296 -17.43 -9.17 -10.35
N ARG A 297 -16.42 -8.34 -10.53
CA ARG A 297 -15.11 -8.68 -11.14
C ARG A 297 -14.00 -8.41 -10.13
N ALA A 298 -12.94 -9.21 -10.24
CA ALA A 298 -11.67 -9.00 -9.56
C ALA A 298 -10.59 -8.71 -10.60
N TRP A 299 -9.36 -8.46 -10.17
CA TRP A 299 -8.23 -8.29 -11.08
C TRP A 299 -8.06 -9.51 -11.98
N PHE A 300 -7.89 -10.71 -11.40
CA PHE A 300 -7.96 -11.96 -12.16
C PHE A 300 -9.38 -12.50 -12.17
N LYS A 301 -9.79 -13.09 -13.30
CA LYS A 301 -11.11 -13.71 -13.47
C LYS A 301 -11.34 -14.90 -12.52
N GLY A 302 -10.27 -15.57 -12.13
CA GLY A 302 -10.26 -16.72 -11.24
C GLY A 302 -9.17 -16.59 -10.18
N PHE A 303 -8.89 -17.68 -9.46
CA PHE A 303 -7.79 -17.70 -8.48
C PHE A 303 -6.47 -17.25 -9.12
N PRO A 304 -5.67 -16.39 -8.47
CA PRO A 304 -5.76 -15.91 -7.09
C PRO A 304 -6.65 -14.67 -6.87
N TYR A 305 -7.38 -14.17 -7.85
CA TYR A 305 -8.25 -12.99 -7.86
C TYR A 305 -7.57 -11.64 -7.60
N GLY A 306 -6.67 -11.56 -6.61
CA GLY A 306 -6.08 -10.30 -6.14
C GLY A 306 -5.12 -9.67 -7.15
N HIS A 307 -5.02 -8.34 -7.13
CA HIS A 307 -4.00 -7.57 -7.83
C HIS A 307 -2.67 -7.65 -7.05
N PRO A 308 -1.58 -8.10 -7.67
CA PRO A 308 -0.28 -8.18 -7.01
C PRO A 308 0.36 -6.78 -6.92
N ASP A 309 0.20 -6.12 -5.78
CA ASP A 309 0.82 -4.82 -5.55
C ASP A 309 2.36 -4.94 -5.46
N PRO A 310 3.13 -3.99 -6.03
CA PRO A 310 4.58 -3.96 -5.89
C PRO A 310 5.04 -3.50 -4.49
N THR A 311 4.44 -4.12 -3.47
CA THR A 311 4.75 -3.97 -2.04
C THR A 311 4.97 -5.34 -1.42
N LEU A 312 5.96 -5.43 -0.51
CA LEU A 312 6.33 -6.68 0.14
C LEU A 312 6.18 -6.58 1.65
N PRO A 313 5.14 -7.18 2.23
CA PRO A 313 5.07 -7.46 3.65
C PRO A 313 6.23 -8.33 4.14
N ALA A 314 6.74 -8.01 5.32
CA ALA A 314 7.83 -8.72 5.95
C ALA A 314 7.69 -8.75 7.48
N VAL A 315 8.46 -9.63 8.12
CA VAL A 315 8.82 -9.46 9.52
C VAL A 315 9.95 -8.43 9.57
N ILE A 316 9.67 -7.27 10.12
CA ILE A 316 10.62 -6.15 10.20
C ILE A 316 11.20 -6.12 11.60
N PHE A 317 12.51 -6.23 11.71
CA PHE A 317 13.22 -6.18 12.99
C PHE A 317 13.53 -4.75 13.41
N ASN A 318 13.50 -4.48 14.71
CA ASN A 318 14.21 -3.35 15.28
C ASN A 318 15.68 -3.77 15.52
N THR A 319 16.57 -3.45 14.58
CA THR A 319 17.98 -3.89 14.66
C THR A 319 18.80 -3.16 15.73
N GLN A 320 18.24 -2.14 16.40
CA GLN A 320 18.85 -1.53 17.59
C GLN A 320 18.59 -2.37 18.87
N ASN A 321 17.60 -3.27 18.86
CA ASN A 321 17.40 -4.20 19.97
C ASN A 321 18.55 -5.20 20.01
N GLU A 322 19.17 -5.36 21.19
CA GLU A 322 20.37 -6.21 21.39
C GLU A 322 20.19 -7.63 20.87
N ASN A 323 19.00 -8.20 21.03
CA ASN A 323 18.68 -9.54 20.55
C ASN A 323 18.70 -9.66 19.02
N PHE A 324 18.47 -8.56 18.30
CA PHE A 324 18.37 -8.57 16.82
C PHE A 324 19.52 -7.86 16.11
N LYS A 325 20.54 -7.40 16.82
CA LYS A 325 21.77 -6.86 16.19
C LYS A 325 22.51 -7.93 15.39
N ASN A 326 22.56 -9.17 15.92
CA ASN A 326 23.25 -10.27 15.29
C ASN A 326 22.41 -10.89 14.15
N PRO A 327 22.92 -10.92 12.90
CA PRO A 327 22.26 -11.58 11.77
C PRO A 327 21.93 -13.07 12.03
N ASP A 328 22.76 -13.80 12.77
CA ASP A 328 22.53 -15.22 13.08
C ASP A 328 21.20 -15.43 13.82
N VAL A 329 20.81 -14.49 14.71
CA VAL A 329 19.51 -14.56 15.41
C VAL A 329 18.35 -14.29 14.44
N ARG A 330 18.49 -13.32 13.54
CA ARG A 330 17.47 -13.02 12.55
C ARG A 330 17.29 -14.19 11.56
N TRP A 331 18.40 -14.81 11.14
CA TRP A 331 18.38 -16.04 10.34
C TRP A 331 17.76 -17.22 11.08
N ALA A 332 18.07 -17.41 12.35
CA ALA A 332 17.45 -18.47 13.16
C ALA A 332 15.92 -18.30 13.18
N LEU A 333 15.44 -17.08 13.36
CA LEU A 333 13.99 -16.78 13.31
C LEU A 333 13.38 -17.03 11.93
N ALA A 334 14.10 -16.73 10.85
CA ALA A 334 13.66 -17.02 9.49
C ALA A 334 13.52 -18.52 9.22
N LEU A 335 14.51 -19.33 9.64
CA LEU A 335 14.52 -20.80 9.47
C LEU A 335 13.46 -21.52 10.31
N LEU A 336 12.82 -20.86 11.28
CA LEU A 336 11.70 -21.37 12.05
C LEU A 336 10.33 -21.11 11.41
N ILE A 337 10.26 -20.34 10.31
CA ILE A 337 9.01 -20.03 9.63
C ILE A 337 8.73 -21.09 8.56
N ASP A 338 7.57 -21.75 8.61
CA ASP A 338 6.99 -22.42 7.44
C ASP A 338 6.14 -21.43 6.65
N ILE A 339 6.70 -20.90 5.58
CA ILE A 339 6.02 -19.90 4.75
C ILE A 339 4.73 -20.41 4.11
N LYS A 340 4.63 -21.72 3.86
CA LYS A 340 3.42 -22.34 3.32
C LYS A 340 2.27 -22.21 4.31
N ALA A 341 2.53 -22.51 5.58
CA ALA A 341 1.55 -22.33 6.66
C ALA A 341 1.14 -20.86 6.81
N VAL A 342 2.10 -19.93 6.69
CA VAL A 342 1.82 -18.48 6.73
C VAL A 342 0.98 -18.06 5.53
N ALA A 343 1.30 -18.48 4.30
CA ALA A 343 0.53 -18.17 3.10
C ALA A 343 -0.91 -18.69 3.18
N MET A 344 -1.09 -19.93 3.68
CA MET A 344 -2.41 -20.50 3.90
C MET A 344 -3.22 -19.76 4.96
N ALA A 345 -2.59 -19.37 6.09
CA ALA A 345 -3.26 -18.64 7.15
C ALA A 345 -3.66 -17.21 6.73
N ALA A 346 -2.76 -16.48 6.07
CA ALA A 346 -2.95 -15.09 5.68
C ALA A 346 -3.89 -14.94 4.47
N TYR A 347 -3.58 -15.64 3.37
CA TYR A 347 -4.20 -15.44 2.07
C TYR A 347 -4.97 -16.65 1.53
N ARG A 348 -5.18 -17.70 2.32
CA ARG A 348 -5.76 -18.96 1.83
C ARG A 348 -4.98 -19.54 0.64
N GLY A 349 -3.68 -19.28 0.61
CA GLY A 349 -2.79 -19.69 -0.46
C GLY A 349 -2.77 -18.78 -1.70
N ALA A 350 -3.64 -17.77 -1.78
CA ALA A 350 -3.62 -16.77 -2.85
C ALA A 350 -2.50 -15.73 -2.64
N ALA A 351 -1.26 -16.20 -2.51
CA ALA A 351 -0.10 -15.38 -2.16
C ALA A 351 1.13 -15.74 -3.01
N THR A 352 1.83 -14.72 -3.48
CA THR A 352 3.10 -14.88 -4.22
C THR A 352 4.26 -14.63 -3.26
N ILE A 353 4.95 -15.68 -2.85
CA ILE A 353 6.05 -15.62 -1.86
C ILE A 353 7.31 -14.98 -2.44
N SER A 354 8.13 -14.38 -1.58
CA SER A 354 9.46 -13.88 -1.92
C SER A 354 10.48 -14.21 -0.85
N ALA A 355 11.61 -14.80 -1.23
CA ALA A 355 12.76 -15.02 -0.35
C ALA A 355 13.66 -13.77 -0.25
N ILE A 356 13.57 -12.86 -1.19
CA ILE A 356 14.40 -11.65 -1.26
C ILE A 356 13.58 -10.39 -0.97
N GLY A 357 14.26 -9.34 -0.51
CA GLY A 357 13.65 -8.04 -0.21
C GLY A 357 13.24 -7.25 -1.47
N VAL A 358 12.60 -7.92 -2.44
CA VAL A 358 12.05 -7.33 -3.67
C VAL A 358 10.69 -7.96 -3.92
N PRO A 359 9.62 -7.17 -4.18
CA PRO A 359 8.30 -7.72 -4.49
C PRO A 359 8.34 -8.60 -5.74
N PRO A 360 7.70 -9.77 -5.78
CA PRO A 360 7.67 -10.65 -6.95
C PRO A 360 6.59 -10.22 -7.97
N THR A 361 6.57 -8.94 -8.34
CA THR A 361 5.53 -8.31 -9.16
C THR A 361 6.12 -7.37 -10.20
N GLY A 362 5.35 -6.96 -11.20
CA GLY A 362 5.80 -6.06 -12.26
C GLY A 362 6.99 -6.62 -13.03
N THR A 363 8.04 -5.82 -13.19
CA THR A 363 9.29 -6.21 -13.89
C THR A 363 10.25 -7.05 -13.04
N HIS A 364 10.05 -7.08 -11.72
CA HIS A 364 11.01 -7.64 -10.76
C HIS A 364 11.19 -9.16 -10.86
N PRO A 365 10.18 -9.99 -11.21
CA PRO A 365 10.38 -11.41 -11.44
C PRO A 365 11.46 -11.72 -12.49
N ALA A 366 11.49 -10.97 -13.58
CA ALA A 366 12.46 -11.13 -14.65
C ALA A 366 13.81 -10.44 -14.34
N THR A 367 13.79 -9.35 -13.58
CA THR A 367 14.99 -8.53 -13.32
C THR A 367 15.80 -9.02 -12.12
N TYR A 368 15.13 -9.48 -11.06
CA TYR A 368 15.78 -9.87 -9.81
C TYR A 368 15.54 -11.32 -9.42
N HIS A 369 14.29 -11.81 -9.43
CA HIS A 369 14.00 -13.15 -8.89
C HIS A 369 14.64 -14.25 -9.73
N ALA A 370 14.39 -14.29 -11.04
CA ALA A 370 14.96 -15.31 -11.91
C ALA A 370 16.50 -15.23 -12.02
N PRO A 371 17.11 -14.03 -12.24
CA PRO A 371 18.57 -13.92 -12.32
C PRO A 371 19.32 -14.19 -11.01
N MET A 372 18.66 -14.11 -9.86
CA MET A 372 19.29 -14.38 -8.58
C MET A 372 19.13 -15.82 -8.11
N GLU A 373 18.40 -16.67 -8.82
CA GLU A 373 18.04 -18.03 -8.38
C GLU A 373 19.28 -18.90 -8.16
N ASP A 374 20.22 -18.94 -9.14
CA ASP A 374 21.48 -19.70 -9.01
C ASP A 374 22.32 -19.25 -7.81
N TRP A 375 22.35 -17.92 -7.56
CA TRP A 375 23.05 -17.38 -6.41
C TRP A 375 22.37 -17.80 -5.10
N LEU A 376 21.04 -17.77 -5.03
CA LEU A 376 20.27 -18.20 -3.85
C LEU A 376 20.47 -19.69 -3.55
N GLU A 377 20.50 -20.55 -4.57
CA GLU A 377 20.78 -21.99 -4.42
C GLU A 377 22.22 -22.27 -3.96
N SER A 378 23.16 -21.41 -4.34
CA SER A 378 24.56 -21.51 -3.93
C SER A 378 24.86 -20.88 -2.58
N PHE A 379 23.97 -20.00 -2.08
CA PHE A 379 24.18 -19.27 -0.83
C PHE A 379 24.24 -20.20 0.37
N GLU A 380 25.26 -19.99 1.20
CA GLU A 380 25.50 -20.80 2.40
C GLU A 380 25.50 -19.95 3.67
N ILE A 381 24.98 -20.52 4.74
CA ILE A 381 25.07 -20.02 6.10
C ILE A 381 25.96 -20.95 6.92
N ASP A 382 26.92 -20.38 7.63
CA ASP A 382 27.73 -21.12 8.62
C ASP A 382 27.05 -21.07 10.00
N THR A 383 26.54 -22.21 10.43
CA THR A 383 25.86 -22.34 11.74
C THR A 383 26.85 -22.43 12.92
N GLY A 384 28.16 -22.45 12.65
CA GLY A 384 29.20 -22.73 13.64
C GLY A 384 29.46 -24.23 13.84
N LYS A 385 28.55 -25.07 13.39
CA LYS A 385 28.70 -26.54 13.41
C LYS A 385 28.78 -27.13 12.00
N ARG A 386 28.11 -26.53 11.05
CA ARG A 386 28.06 -26.93 9.63
C ARG A 386 27.70 -25.77 8.75
N LYS A 387 27.94 -25.91 7.44
CA LYS A 387 27.38 -25.01 6.42
C LYS A 387 26.08 -25.60 5.89
N ILE A 388 25.10 -24.75 5.69
CA ILE A 388 23.79 -25.10 5.13
C ILE A 388 23.46 -24.24 3.93
N LYS A 389 22.71 -24.80 2.98
CA LYS A 389 22.07 -24.08 1.89
C LYS A 389 20.60 -23.85 2.25
N PRO A 390 20.22 -22.65 2.70
CA PRO A 390 18.89 -22.42 3.28
C PRO A 390 17.78 -22.31 2.24
N TYR A 391 18.08 -22.06 0.97
CA TYR A 391 17.08 -21.84 -0.06
C TYR A 391 16.45 -23.14 -0.56
N ASP A 392 15.12 -23.14 -0.75
CA ASP A 392 14.34 -24.19 -1.39
C ASP A 392 13.59 -23.61 -2.60
N PRO A 393 14.01 -23.91 -3.85
CA PRO A 393 13.37 -23.38 -5.05
C PRO A 393 11.97 -23.96 -5.32
N THR A 394 11.56 -24.98 -4.58
CA THR A 394 10.32 -25.74 -4.86
C THR A 394 9.10 -25.26 -4.06
N VAL A 395 9.27 -24.29 -3.15
CA VAL A 395 8.20 -23.90 -2.18
C VAL A 395 6.95 -23.37 -2.89
N GLY A 396 7.09 -22.59 -3.96
CA GLY A 396 5.94 -22.12 -4.75
C GLY A 396 5.13 -23.27 -5.34
N LYS A 397 5.84 -24.31 -5.86
CA LYS A 397 5.18 -25.53 -6.34
C LYS A 397 4.50 -26.30 -5.20
N GLN A 398 5.13 -26.38 -4.02
CA GLN A 398 4.52 -27.04 -2.85
C GLN A 398 3.20 -26.36 -2.45
N ILE A 399 3.13 -25.02 -2.48
CA ILE A 399 1.87 -24.29 -2.23
C ILE A 399 0.80 -24.67 -3.27
N ALA A 400 1.17 -24.66 -4.56
CA ALA A 400 0.25 -25.07 -5.64
C ALA A 400 -0.28 -26.48 -5.42
N ASP A 401 0.60 -27.43 -5.09
CA ASP A 401 0.24 -28.84 -4.84
C ASP A 401 -0.69 -28.99 -3.61
N MET A 402 -0.51 -28.17 -2.57
CA MET A 402 -1.41 -28.15 -1.39
C MET A 402 -2.82 -27.66 -1.72
N LEU A 403 -2.96 -26.75 -2.67
CA LEU A 403 -4.25 -26.17 -3.07
C LEU A 403 -5.00 -27.00 -4.10
N ARG A 404 -4.29 -27.77 -4.93
CA ARG A 404 -4.86 -28.54 -6.05
C ARG A 404 -6.02 -29.49 -5.65
N PRO A 405 -5.98 -30.22 -4.53
CA PRO A 405 -7.09 -31.08 -4.12
C PRO A 405 -8.42 -30.33 -3.91
N SER A 406 -8.37 -29.07 -3.50
CA SER A 406 -9.57 -28.26 -3.22
C SER A 406 -9.99 -27.34 -4.37
N MET A 407 -9.06 -26.94 -5.22
CA MET A 407 -9.29 -25.91 -6.26
C MET A 407 -9.17 -26.45 -7.69
N GLY A 408 -8.67 -27.66 -7.87
CA GLY A 408 -8.66 -28.37 -9.15
C GLY A 408 -7.91 -27.59 -10.24
N GLU A 409 -8.58 -27.42 -11.38
CA GLU A 409 -8.05 -26.78 -12.59
C GLU A 409 -7.74 -25.28 -12.44
N GLN A 410 -8.21 -24.63 -11.38
CA GLN A 410 -7.86 -23.24 -11.11
C GLN A 410 -6.37 -23.07 -10.73
N ILE A 411 -5.73 -24.16 -10.31
CA ILE A 411 -4.30 -24.15 -9.94
C ILE A 411 -3.47 -24.51 -11.17
N PRO A 412 -2.59 -23.63 -11.66
CA PRO A 412 -1.78 -23.88 -12.84
C PRO A 412 -0.87 -25.09 -12.67
N THR A 413 -0.55 -25.74 -13.78
CA THR A 413 0.41 -26.85 -13.86
C THR A 413 1.73 -26.45 -14.53
N ASP A 414 1.70 -25.41 -15.34
CA ASP A 414 2.89 -24.86 -15.97
C ASP A 414 3.82 -24.21 -14.92
N PRO A 415 5.14 -24.53 -14.94
CA PRO A 415 6.08 -24.01 -13.94
C PRO A 415 6.18 -22.48 -13.91
N ALA A 416 6.10 -21.79 -15.08
CA ALA A 416 6.18 -20.34 -15.12
C ALA A 416 4.92 -19.70 -14.54
N GLU A 417 3.75 -20.28 -14.80
CA GLU A 417 2.48 -19.85 -14.20
C GLU A 417 2.43 -20.10 -12.69
N ILE A 418 3.00 -21.24 -12.21
CA ILE A 418 3.15 -21.52 -10.79
C ILE A 418 4.04 -20.45 -10.15
N ALA A 419 5.20 -20.16 -10.76
CA ALA A 419 6.13 -19.15 -10.24
C ALA A 419 5.48 -17.74 -10.23
N ARG A 420 4.65 -17.43 -11.22
CA ARG A 420 3.90 -16.17 -11.28
C ARG A 420 2.83 -16.08 -10.19
N ALA A 421 2.11 -17.16 -9.91
CA ALA A 421 0.99 -17.16 -8.96
C ALA A 421 1.44 -17.31 -7.49
N PHE A 422 2.47 -18.13 -7.24
CA PHE A 422 2.87 -18.55 -5.89
C PHE A 422 4.29 -18.13 -5.52
N GLY A 423 5.04 -17.55 -6.45
CA GLY A 423 6.47 -17.26 -6.28
C GLY A 423 7.35 -18.46 -6.63
N ARG A 424 8.65 -18.25 -6.60
CA ARG A 424 9.65 -19.29 -6.96
C ARG A 424 9.97 -20.16 -5.74
N GLY A 425 10.89 -19.70 -4.91
CA GLY A 425 11.35 -20.41 -3.72
C GLY A 425 11.36 -19.53 -2.47
N TRP A 426 11.71 -20.15 -1.35
CA TRP A 426 11.83 -19.51 -0.05
C TRP A 426 12.82 -20.25 0.84
N TRP A 427 12.99 -19.82 2.08
CA TRP A 427 13.90 -20.45 3.04
C TRP A 427 13.34 -21.77 3.55
N LYS A 428 14.19 -22.77 3.69
CA LYS A 428 13.84 -24.06 4.31
C LYS A 428 13.42 -23.86 5.75
N THR A 429 12.40 -24.58 6.19
CA THR A 429 12.12 -24.71 7.61
C THR A 429 13.12 -25.71 8.21
N ASP A 430 14.13 -25.20 8.94
CA ASP A 430 15.20 -26.00 9.55
C ASP A 430 15.40 -25.63 11.03
N PRO A 431 14.62 -26.24 11.95
CA PRO A 431 14.75 -25.97 13.39
C PRO A 431 16.11 -26.33 13.97
N GLN A 432 16.82 -27.31 13.37
CA GLN A 432 18.15 -27.69 13.83
C GLN A 432 19.17 -26.59 13.51
N ALA A 433 19.15 -26.06 12.27
CA ALA A 433 20.04 -24.97 11.91
C ALA A 433 19.70 -23.69 12.70
N ALA A 434 18.42 -23.43 12.96
CA ALA A 434 17.99 -22.31 13.80
C ALA A 434 18.55 -22.46 15.24
N GLN A 435 18.50 -23.65 15.81
CA GLN A 435 19.09 -23.92 17.12
C GLN A 435 20.61 -23.67 17.09
N GLU A 436 21.32 -24.19 16.10
CA GLU A 436 22.78 -24.05 15.96
C GLU A 436 23.17 -22.54 15.85
N LEU A 437 22.39 -21.73 15.11
CA LEU A 437 22.61 -20.27 14.99
C LEU A 437 22.36 -19.53 16.30
N LEU A 438 21.29 -19.88 17.04
CA LEU A 438 21.04 -19.30 18.37
C LEU A 438 22.16 -19.66 19.36
N GLU A 439 22.62 -20.90 19.37
CA GLU A 439 23.74 -21.33 20.20
C GLU A 439 25.04 -20.58 19.83
N LYS A 440 25.32 -20.44 18.52
CA LYS A 440 26.45 -19.64 18.01
C LYS A 440 26.37 -18.15 18.45
N ALA A 441 25.15 -17.60 18.52
CA ALA A 441 24.90 -16.25 19.03
C ALA A 441 24.93 -16.14 20.56
N GLY A 442 25.25 -17.23 21.30
CA GLY A 442 25.38 -17.25 22.74
C GLY A 442 24.07 -17.52 23.50
N PHE A 443 22.98 -17.86 22.81
CA PHE A 443 21.73 -18.27 23.45
C PHE A 443 21.83 -19.72 23.95
N SER A 444 21.05 -20.04 24.98
CA SER A 444 20.97 -21.37 25.56
C SER A 444 19.53 -21.82 25.75
N LYS A 445 19.28 -23.11 25.85
CA LYS A 445 17.92 -23.64 26.08
C LYS A 445 17.79 -24.23 27.50
N ARG A 446 16.78 -23.76 28.25
CA ARG A 446 16.49 -24.25 29.63
C ARG A 446 15.02 -24.65 29.72
N GLY A 447 14.72 -25.88 30.04
CA GLY A 447 13.34 -26.36 30.17
C GLY A 447 12.48 -26.14 28.91
N GLY A 448 13.10 -26.26 27.73
CA GLY A 448 12.42 -26.04 26.46
C GLY A 448 12.35 -24.56 25.99
N THR A 449 12.70 -23.60 26.83
CA THR A 449 12.66 -22.17 26.51
C THR A 449 14.06 -21.65 26.19
N TRP A 450 14.15 -20.77 25.17
CA TRP A 450 15.37 -20.07 24.82
C TRP A 450 15.69 -18.95 25.81
N ILE A 451 16.94 -18.86 26.20
CA ILE A 451 17.50 -17.88 27.14
C ILE A 451 18.56 -17.07 26.37
N THR A 452 18.47 -15.75 26.50
CA THR A 452 19.42 -14.79 25.90
C THR A 452 20.80 -14.86 26.58
N PRO A 453 21.85 -14.32 25.97
CA PRO A 453 23.19 -14.30 26.58
C PRO A 453 23.25 -13.61 27.94
N ASP A 454 22.36 -12.66 28.24
CA ASP A 454 22.23 -11.99 29.55
C ASP A 454 21.37 -12.77 30.57
N GLY A 455 20.95 -13.98 30.23
CA GLY A 455 20.26 -14.91 31.14
C GLY A 455 18.76 -14.75 31.27
N LYS A 456 18.12 -13.95 30.41
CA LYS A 456 16.66 -13.73 30.40
C LYS A 456 15.96 -14.65 29.39
N PRO A 457 14.66 -14.91 29.53
CA PRO A 457 13.88 -15.56 28.47
C PRO A 457 13.98 -14.77 27.17
N PHE A 458 14.19 -15.48 26.03
CA PHE A 458 14.17 -14.85 24.72
C PHE A 458 12.73 -14.54 24.31
N THR A 459 12.32 -13.33 24.61
CA THR A 459 10.97 -12.81 24.30
C THR A 459 11.00 -12.03 23.00
N VAL A 460 10.00 -12.25 22.14
CA VAL A 460 9.80 -11.51 20.87
C VAL A 460 8.37 -11.01 20.79
N ARG A 461 8.19 -9.70 20.85
CA ARG A 461 6.90 -9.05 20.59
C ARG A 461 6.74 -8.86 19.07
N VAL A 462 5.69 -9.45 18.51
CA VAL A 462 5.33 -9.30 17.09
C VAL A 462 4.17 -8.32 16.98
N MET A 463 4.48 -7.08 16.63
CA MET A 463 3.47 -6.04 16.50
C MET A 463 2.69 -6.20 15.18
N VAL A 464 1.36 -6.10 15.26
CA VAL A 464 0.43 -6.19 14.11
C VAL A 464 -0.62 -5.10 14.21
N GLU A 465 -1.25 -4.73 13.09
CA GLU A 465 -2.22 -3.63 13.04
C GLU A 465 -3.63 -4.02 13.50
N GLY A 466 -3.90 -5.31 13.72
CA GLY A 466 -5.22 -5.79 14.13
C GLY A 466 -6.20 -5.91 12.96
N ASP A 467 -7.45 -5.51 13.18
CA ASP A 467 -8.55 -5.70 12.22
C ASP A 467 -8.43 -4.83 10.96
N LEU A 468 -7.64 -3.75 11.01
CA LEU A 468 -7.38 -2.91 9.84
C LEU A 468 -6.59 -3.66 8.75
N ARG A 469 -5.79 -4.66 9.14
CA ARG A 469 -4.99 -5.48 8.21
C ARG A 469 -5.04 -6.96 8.61
N PRO A 470 -6.20 -7.62 8.42
CA PRO A 470 -6.42 -8.98 8.91
C PRO A 470 -5.45 -10.00 8.32
N VAL A 471 -5.02 -9.84 7.08
CA VAL A 471 -4.04 -10.77 6.44
C VAL A 471 -2.69 -10.70 7.14
N MET A 472 -2.21 -9.50 7.51
CA MET A 472 -0.94 -9.33 8.23
C MET A 472 -1.05 -9.82 9.67
N THR A 473 -2.19 -9.59 10.32
CA THR A 473 -2.46 -10.08 11.68
C THR A 473 -2.45 -11.62 11.71
N ARG A 474 -3.06 -12.28 10.72
CA ARG A 474 -3.03 -13.74 10.58
C ARG A 474 -1.62 -14.27 10.30
N ALA A 475 -0.86 -13.61 9.43
CA ALA A 475 0.55 -13.96 9.19
C ALA A 475 1.36 -13.87 10.48
N GLY A 476 1.26 -12.78 11.22
CA GLY A 476 1.95 -12.59 12.50
C GLY A 476 1.54 -13.63 13.54
N THR A 477 0.25 -13.96 13.63
CA THR A 477 -0.27 -14.98 14.55
C THR A 477 0.33 -16.36 14.23
N MET A 478 0.39 -16.74 12.94
CA MET A 478 1.01 -18.01 12.53
C MET A 478 2.50 -18.03 12.85
N ILE A 479 3.23 -16.96 12.57
CA ILE A 479 4.67 -16.85 12.88
C ILE A 479 4.90 -16.98 14.39
N VAL A 480 4.12 -16.31 15.22
CA VAL A 480 4.20 -16.45 16.69
C VAL A 480 3.98 -17.89 17.15
N GLN A 481 3.02 -18.62 16.55
CA GLN A 481 2.80 -20.02 16.85
C GLN A 481 4.03 -20.89 16.52
N LEU A 482 4.62 -20.69 15.33
CA LEU A 482 5.81 -21.42 14.89
C LEU A 482 7.02 -21.14 15.81
N TRP A 483 7.25 -19.90 16.19
CA TRP A 483 8.33 -19.53 17.09
C TRP A 483 8.13 -20.07 18.51
N LYS A 484 6.88 -20.10 19.02
CA LYS A 484 6.55 -20.75 20.30
C LYS A 484 6.84 -22.25 20.29
N GLN A 485 6.50 -22.95 19.20
CA GLN A 485 6.81 -24.37 19.05
C GLN A 485 8.31 -24.64 19.13
N ALA A 486 9.14 -23.69 18.68
CA ALA A 486 10.60 -23.78 18.77
C ALA A 486 11.17 -23.40 20.15
N GLY A 487 10.32 -22.93 21.09
CA GLY A 487 10.71 -22.56 22.46
C GLY A 487 11.04 -21.07 22.64
N ILE A 488 10.67 -20.20 21.69
CA ILE A 488 10.80 -18.76 21.82
C ILE A 488 9.55 -18.20 22.52
N ASP A 489 9.70 -17.32 23.50
CA ASP A 489 8.58 -16.62 24.15
C ASP A 489 8.02 -15.51 23.23
N ALA A 490 7.43 -15.91 22.11
CA ALA A 490 6.86 -14.99 21.12
C ALA A 490 5.43 -14.57 21.51
N LYS A 491 5.08 -13.30 21.30
CA LYS A 491 3.76 -12.74 21.68
C LYS A 491 3.25 -11.83 20.59
N ILE A 492 1.94 -11.92 20.26
CA ILE A 492 1.25 -10.91 19.45
C ILE A 492 1.08 -9.63 20.28
N ASP A 493 1.37 -8.51 19.66
CA ASP A 493 1.20 -7.16 20.18
C ASP A 493 0.32 -6.37 19.21
N VAL A 494 -0.96 -6.22 19.54
CA VAL A 494 -1.93 -5.56 18.66
C VAL A 494 -1.83 -4.04 18.86
N ALA A 495 -1.41 -3.34 17.80
CA ALA A 495 -1.19 -1.89 17.79
C ALA A 495 -2.28 -1.15 17.01
N GLN A 496 -3.54 -1.58 17.11
CA GLN A 496 -4.66 -1.02 16.35
C GLN A 496 -4.75 0.49 16.50
N GLY A 497 -4.65 1.22 15.38
CA GLY A 497 -4.66 2.69 15.35
C GLY A 497 -3.40 3.37 15.92
N THR A 498 -2.47 2.63 16.53
CA THR A 498 -1.24 3.17 17.13
C THR A 498 0.05 2.71 16.44
N LEU A 499 -0.05 1.77 15.49
CA LEU A 499 1.12 1.21 14.80
C LEU A 499 2.02 2.29 14.18
N PRO A 500 1.54 3.31 13.46
CA PRO A 500 2.41 4.34 12.87
C PRO A 500 3.22 5.10 13.92
N THR A 501 2.62 5.46 15.05
CA THR A 501 3.27 6.19 16.15
C THR A 501 4.30 5.31 16.87
N ARG A 502 3.93 4.07 17.20
CA ARG A 502 4.82 3.11 17.88
C ARG A 502 6.00 2.72 16.98
N ARG A 503 5.74 2.45 15.70
CA ARG A 503 6.78 2.19 14.68
C ARG A 503 7.75 3.38 14.56
N ALA A 504 7.23 4.61 14.47
CA ALA A 504 8.05 5.81 14.42
C ALA A 504 8.94 5.96 15.65
N ALA A 505 8.43 5.65 16.84
CA ALA A 505 9.18 5.68 18.10
C ALA A 505 10.18 4.53 18.25
N GLY A 506 10.08 3.46 17.43
CA GLY A 506 10.86 2.24 17.60
C GLY A 506 10.38 1.37 18.77
N ASP A 507 9.12 1.53 19.23
CA ASP A 507 8.52 0.73 20.27
C ASP A 507 8.00 -0.60 19.71
N PHE A 508 8.90 -1.46 19.30
CA PHE A 508 8.63 -2.82 18.84
C PHE A 508 9.93 -3.65 18.87
N ASP A 509 9.78 -4.96 18.97
CA ASP A 509 10.86 -5.91 18.73
C ASP A 509 10.87 -6.31 17.24
N THR A 510 9.71 -6.77 16.77
CA THR A 510 9.39 -6.97 15.35
C THR A 510 8.01 -6.43 15.04
N PHE A 511 7.72 -6.10 13.78
CA PHE A 511 6.36 -5.89 13.32
C PHE A 511 6.12 -6.54 11.96
N ILE A 512 4.87 -6.92 11.68
CA ILE A 512 4.44 -7.39 10.38
C ILE A 512 3.80 -6.23 9.64
N GLY A 513 4.36 -5.86 8.51
CA GLY A 513 3.87 -4.73 7.73
C GLY A 513 4.63 -4.54 6.42
N TRP A 514 4.31 -3.48 5.72
CA TRP A 514 5.00 -3.09 4.50
C TRP A 514 6.44 -2.70 4.81
N SER A 515 7.39 -3.33 4.12
CA SER A 515 8.82 -3.06 4.30
C SER A 515 9.47 -2.52 3.03
N VAL A 516 9.10 -3.08 1.89
CA VAL A 516 9.61 -2.72 0.57
C VAL A 516 8.45 -2.29 -0.30
N GLU A 517 8.58 -1.13 -0.91
CA GLU A 517 7.63 -0.58 -1.87
C GLU A 517 8.42 -0.15 -3.11
N THR A 518 8.05 -0.66 -4.27
CA THR A 518 8.74 -0.35 -5.52
C THR A 518 7.81 0.32 -6.52
N LEU A 519 8.36 0.75 -7.64
CA LEU A 519 7.58 1.34 -8.72
C LEU A 519 6.89 0.28 -9.60
N GLY A 520 7.15 -1.02 -9.37
CA GLY A 520 6.53 -2.13 -10.07
C GLY A 520 6.92 -2.23 -11.53
N GLY A 521 6.44 -1.33 -12.37
CA GLY A 521 6.75 -1.28 -13.79
C GLY A 521 8.20 -0.90 -14.11
N HIS A 522 8.93 -0.25 -13.20
CA HIS A 522 10.35 0.10 -13.35
C HIS A 522 11.24 -0.73 -12.44
N PRO A 523 12.38 -1.28 -12.91
CA PRO A 523 13.23 -2.16 -12.13
C PRO A 523 14.06 -1.46 -11.05
N ASP A 524 14.16 -0.13 -11.07
CA ASP A 524 14.92 0.64 -10.09
C ASP A 524 14.35 0.48 -8.68
N LEU A 525 15.21 0.19 -7.70
CA LEU A 525 14.83 -0.03 -6.30
C LEU A 525 15.00 1.19 -5.40
N SER A 526 15.44 2.32 -5.95
CA SER A 526 15.74 3.52 -5.16
C SER A 526 14.53 4.10 -4.43
N TYR A 527 13.29 3.84 -4.92
CA TYR A 527 12.07 4.36 -4.30
C TYR A 527 11.99 4.03 -2.80
N PHE A 528 12.33 2.81 -2.41
CA PHE A 528 12.40 2.44 -0.99
C PHE A 528 13.82 2.52 -0.41
N LEU A 529 14.87 2.20 -1.20
CA LEU A 529 16.25 2.17 -0.72
C LEU A 529 16.70 3.53 -0.17
N ASP A 530 16.30 4.63 -0.82
CA ASP A 530 16.57 5.98 -0.33
C ASP A 530 16.09 6.20 1.11
N SER A 531 15.00 5.53 1.51
CA SER A 531 14.48 5.58 2.87
C SER A 531 15.27 4.72 3.86
N TRP A 532 16.07 3.78 3.40
CA TRP A 532 16.82 2.84 4.23
C TRP A 532 18.25 3.30 4.56
N HIS A 533 18.70 4.43 4.03
CA HIS A 533 20.00 5.00 4.31
C HIS A 533 20.20 5.22 5.82
N SER A 534 21.41 4.89 6.33
CA SER A 534 21.76 4.96 7.77
C SER A 534 21.60 6.36 8.37
N GLN A 535 21.68 7.44 7.55
CA GLN A 535 21.41 8.81 8.01
C GLN A 535 20.02 9.00 8.62
N PHE A 536 19.07 8.11 8.33
CA PHE A 536 17.71 8.14 8.85
C PHE A 536 17.50 7.24 10.06
N VAL A 537 18.53 6.56 10.55
CA VAL A 537 18.44 5.79 11.79
C VAL A 537 18.34 6.77 12.96
N ALA A 538 17.18 6.75 13.62
CA ALA A 538 16.97 7.60 14.79
C ALA A 538 17.59 6.98 16.04
N GLU A 539 18.04 7.83 16.96
CA GLU A 539 18.43 7.43 18.31
C GLU A 539 17.28 6.68 19.02
N PRO A 540 17.58 5.72 19.91
CA PRO A 540 16.56 5.03 20.69
C PRO A 540 15.59 6.02 21.37
N GLY A 541 14.30 5.78 21.22
CA GLY A 541 13.24 6.64 21.76
C GLY A 541 12.97 7.94 20.98
N LYS A 542 13.74 8.24 19.94
CA LYS A 542 13.45 9.37 19.04
C LYS A 542 12.59 8.89 17.86
N PRO A 543 11.56 9.65 17.48
CA PRO A 543 10.69 9.27 16.38
C PRO A 543 11.38 9.42 15.03
N GLN A 544 11.15 8.43 14.15
CA GLN A 544 11.50 8.48 12.73
C GLN A 544 10.28 8.00 11.91
N PRO A 545 9.39 8.91 11.50
CA PRO A 545 8.05 8.52 11.06
C PRO A 545 7.99 7.83 9.70
N LEU A 546 8.89 8.12 8.77
CA LEU A 546 8.72 7.72 7.37
C LEU A 546 9.89 6.95 6.78
N ARG A 547 10.98 6.71 7.53
CA ARG A 547 12.22 6.19 6.95
C ARG A 547 12.93 5.23 7.89
N ASN A 548 13.64 4.25 7.32
CA ASN A 548 14.48 3.25 8.01
C ASN A 548 13.84 2.70 9.31
N TRP A 549 12.62 2.18 9.19
CA TRP A 549 11.89 1.69 10.37
C TRP A 549 12.56 0.53 11.07
N GLN A 550 13.26 -0.32 10.30
CA GLN A 550 14.09 -1.41 10.81
C GLN A 550 15.32 -0.91 11.59
N ARG A 551 15.60 0.41 11.54
CA ARG A 551 16.73 1.04 12.20
C ARG A 551 18.07 0.41 11.86
N TRP A 552 18.14 -0.14 10.64
CA TRP A 552 19.31 -0.83 10.13
C TRP A 552 20.36 0.17 9.63
N SER A 553 21.56 0.11 10.26
CA SER A 553 22.72 0.90 9.87
C SER A 553 23.70 -0.01 9.15
N SER A 554 23.91 0.23 7.86
CA SER A 554 24.82 -0.55 7.01
C SER A 554 25.59 0.37 6.06
N PRO A 555 26.88 0.65 6.34
CA PRO A 555 27.73 1.44 5.43
C PRO A 555 27.81 0.86 4.00
N ALA A 556 27.68 -0.47 3.87
CA ALA A 556 27.65 -1.12 2.56
C ALA A 556 26.39 -0.76 1.79
N LEU A 557 25.23 -0.69 2.47
CA LEU A 557 23.97 -0.25 1.86
C LEU A 557 24.02 1.24 1.50
N ASP A 558 24.56 2.07 2.40
CA ASP A 558 24.69 3.51 2.15
C ASP A 558 25.48 3.77 0.87
N LYS A 559 26.58 3.04 0.66
CA LYS A 559 27.38 3.12 -0.57
C LYS A 559 26.55 2.74 -1.81
N ILE A 560 25.79 1.64 -1.76
CA ILE A 560 24.91 1.23 -2.87
C ILE A 560 23.90 2.33 -3.20
N ILE A 561 23.27 2.94 -2.19
CA ILE A 561 22.31 4.02 -2.36
C ILE A 561 22.96 5.25 -3.00
N GLU A 562 24.16 5.61 -2.54
CA GLU A 562 24.91 6.76 -3.07
C GLU A 562 25.32 6.51 -4.53
N GLU A 563 25.78 5.30 -4.87
CA GLU A 563 26.12 4.92 -6.25
C GLU A 563 24.92 4.96 -7.20
N ILE A 564 23.75 4.46 -6.77
CA ILE A 564 22.51 4.55 -7.55
C ILE A 564 22.19 6.01 -7.91
N ARG A 565 22.40 6.95 -7.01
CA ARG A 565 22.11 8.38 -7.24
C ARG A 565 22.98 9.05 -8.30
N THR A 566 24.11 8.44 -8.65
CA THR A 566 25.08 8.98 -9.63
C THR A 566 24.91 8.42 -11.04
N VAL A 567 23.98 7.52 -11.26
CA VAL A 567 23.66 6.96 -12.58
C VAL A 567 22.25 7.36 -13.02
N GLY A 568 21.97 7.37 -14.32
CA GLY A 568 20.66 7.70 -14.86
C GLY A 568 19.57 6.74 -14.32
N PHE A 569 18.31 7.19 -14.30
CA PHE A 569 17.19 6.37 -13.81
C PHE A 569 17.01 5.10 -14.65
N ASP A 570 17.15 5.22 -15.97
CA ASP A 570 17.05 4.10 -16.93
C ASP A 570 18.41 3.40 -17.17
N ASP A 571 19.47 3.73 -16.41
CA ASP A 571 20.79 3.13 -16.57
C ASP A 571 20.79 1.69 -16.04
N PRO A 572 21.18 0.69 -16.86
CA PRO A 572 21.16 -0.72 -16.44
C PRO A 572 22.07 -1.03 -15.25
N ARG A 573 23.05 -0.17 -14.93
CA ARG A 573 23.86 -0.31 -13.72
C ARG A 573 23.01 -0.23 -12.45
N SER A 574 21.87 0.44 -12.47
CA SER A 574 20.94 0.48 -11.33
C SER A 574 20.43 -0.90 -10.95
N ILE A 575 20.29 -1.81 -11.94
CA ILE A 575 19.88 -3.20 -11.72
C ILE A 575 20.99 -3.98 -10.99
N GLU A 576 22.24 -3.79 -11.37
CA GLU A 576 23.37 -4.45 -10.71
C GLU A 576 23.52 -3.99 -9.25
N PHE A 577 23.38 -2.68 -8.99
CA PHE A 577 23.32 -2.17 -7.61
C PHE A 577 22.13 -2.76 -6.83
N GLY A 578 20.98 -2.95 -7.49
CA GLY A 578 19.82 -3.63 -6.90
C GLY A 578 20.12 -5.09 -6.55
N LYS A 579 20.86 -5.83 -7.39
CA LYS A 579 21.31 -7.19 -7.09
C LYS A 579 22.31 -7.24 -5.93
N ASP A 580 23.19 -6.25 -5.84
CA ASP A 580 24.12 -6.15 -4.71
C ASP A 580 23.39 -5.85 -3.40
N TYR A 581 22.36 -4.99 -3.44
CA TYR A 581 21.45 -4.84 -2.30
C TYR A 581 20.79 -6.18 -1.92
N VAL A 582 20.26 -6.95 -2.87
CA VAL A 582 19.64 -8.25 -2.60
C VAL A 582 20.61 -9.18 -1.89
N LYS A 583 21.86 -9.30 -2.37
CA LYS A 583 22.90 -10.13 -1.73
C LYS A 583 23.20 -9.67 -0.31
N LEU A 584 23.32 -8.36 -0.10
CA LEU A 584 23.57 -7.76 1.21
C LEU A 584 22.40 -8.02 2.18
N ALA A 585 21.17 -7.75 1.73
CA ALA A 585 19.97 -7.93 2.54
C ALA A 585 19.73 -9.39 2.92
N VAL A 586 20.01 -10.34 2.03
CA VAL A 586 19.97 -11.77 2.34
C VAL A 586 21.01 -12.13 3.40
N LYS A 587 22.25 -11.68 3.28
CA LYS A 587 23.31 -11.97 4.27
C LYS A 587 22.98 -11.41 5.66
N GLU A 588 22.49 -10.19 5.72
CA GLU A 588 22.25 -9.48 6.99
C GLU A 588 20.83 -9.67 7.54
N MET A 589 19.88 -10.08 6.74
CA MET A 589 18.47 -10.33 7.10
C MET A 589 17.83 -9.21 7.96
N PRO A 590 17.89 -7.93 7.56
CA PRO A 590 17.25 -6.85 8.34
C PRO A 590 15.73 -6.96 8.40
N ILE A 591 15.17 -7.69 7.46
CA ILE A 591 13.76 -8.09 7.37
C ILE A 591 13.72 -9.57 6.97
N ILE A 592 12.67 -10.30 7.34
CA ILE A 592 12.33 -11.59 6.73
C ILE A 592 11.22 -11.30 5.69
N PRO A 593 11.53 -11.31 4.39
CA PRO A 593 10.53 -11.16 3.35
C PRO A 593 9.48 -12.26 3.45
N LEU A 594 8.22 -11.97 3.17
CA LEU A 594 7.15 -12.97 3.24
C LEU A 594 6.56 -13.22 1.84
N MET A 595 5.66 -12.35 1.40
CA MET A 595 4.94 -12.51 0.15
C MET A 595 4.46 -11.16 -0.36
N ALA A 596 4.18 -11.04 -1.66
CA ALA A 596 3.57 -9.83 -2.23
C ALA A 596 2.25 -9.50 -1.51
N TYR A 597 1.96 -8.23 -1.39
CA TYR A 597 0.65 -7.79 -0.94
C TYR A 597 -0.34 -7.91 -2.09
N ASN A 598 -1.16 -8.95 -2.06
CA ASN A 598 -2.24 -9.10 -3.02
C ASN A 598 -3.48 -8.32 -2.55
N VAL A 599 -3.88 -7.32 -3.33
CA VAL A 599 -5.04 -6.47 -3.05
C VAL A 599 -6.27 -7.10 -3.70
N PHE A 600 -7.27 -7.43 -2.90
CA PHE A 600 -8.50 -8.04 -3.39
C PHE A 600 -9.56 -6.97 -3.65
N THR A 601 -9.35 -6.20 -4.70
CA THR A 601 -10.32 -5.21 -5.16
C THR A 601 -11.50 -5.92 -5.85
N ALA A 602 -12.71 -5.63 -5.40
CA ALA A 602 -13.93 -6.16 -5.98
C ALA A 602 -14.72 -5.03 -6.67
N MET A 603 -15.05 -5.21 -7.95
CA MET A 603 -15.66 -4.21 -8.82
C MET A 603 -17.03 -4.71 -9.33
N ASP A 604 -18.11 -4.05 -8.93
CA ASP A 604 -19.46 -4.38 -9.39
C ASP A 604 -19.79 -3.70 -10.71
N GLN A 605 -20.15 -4.48 -11.72
CA GLN A 605 -20.46 -4.00 -13.07
C GLN A 605 -21.96 -3.69 -13.31
N THR A 606 -22.73 -3.57 -12.26
CA THR A 606 -24.18 -3.29 -12.39
C THR A 606 -24.44 -1.89 -12.94
N TYR A 607 -23.72 -0.88 -12.50
CA TYR A 607 -23.90 0.51 -12.95
C TYR A 607 -22.76 1.00 -13.83
N TRP A 608 -21.57 0.43 -13.71
CA TRP A 608 -20.37 0.87 -14.39
C TRP A 608 -19.64 -0.30 -15.04
N THR A 609 -19.11 -0.09 -16.25
CA THR A 609 -18.29 -1.06 -16.97
C THR A 609 -16.97 -0.42 -17.39
N GLY A 610 -15.97 -1.25 -17.76
CA GLY A 610 -14.66 -0.78 -18.19
C GLY A 610 -13.62 -0.72 -17.08
N PHE A 611 -13.85 -1.38 -15.95
CA PHE A 611 -12.86 -1.50 -14.87
C PHE A 611 -11.58 -2.20 -15.35
N PRO A 612 -10.41 -1.84 -14.76
CA PRO A 612 -9.15 -2.48 -15.10
C PRO A 612 -9.11 -3.92 -14.56
N THR A 613 -8.57 -4.83 -15.37
CA THR A 613 -8.38 -6.25 -15.03
C THR A 613 -7.05 -6.71 -15.60
N SER A 614 -6.58 -7.91 -15.23
CA SER A 614 -5.39 -8.53 -15.82
C SER A 614 -5.48 -8.74 -17.34
N GLU A 615 -6.69 -8.78 -17.89
CA GLU A 615 -6.95 -8.88 -19.33
C GLU A 615 -6.97 -7.51 -20.03
N ASN A 616 -7.16 -6.43 -19.26
CA ASN A 616 -7.16 -5.05 -19.73
C ASN A 616 -6.46 -4.12 -18.70
N PRO A 617 -5.15 -4.24 -18.53
CA PRO A 617 -4.39 -3.65 -17.43
C PRO A 617 -3.95 -2.20 -17.74
N TYR A 618 -4.87 -1.32 -18.07
CA TYR A 618 -4.54 0.09 -18.36
C TYR A 618 -4.19 0.91 -17.12
N THR A 619 -4.52 0.43 -15.92
CA THR A 619 -4.10 0.93 -14.60
C THR A 619 -4.36 -0.16 -13.56
N ASN A 620 -3.89 0.01 -12.32
CA ASN A 620 -4.26 -0.86 -11.21
C ASN A 620 -5.74 -0.68 -10.82
N PRO A 621 -6.38 -1.68 -10.21
CA PRO A 621 -7.82 -1.64 -9.90
C PRO A 621 -8.15 -0.84 -8.63
N VAL A 622 -7.17 -0.37 -7.89
CA VAL A 622 -7.32 0.13 -6.52
C VAL A 622 -7.83 1.56 -6.49
N PRO A 623 -9.05 1.82 -5.98
CA PRO A 623 -9.76 3.09 -6.19
C PRO A 623 -9.19 4.27 -5.40
N ASN A 624 -8.42 4.03 -4.35
CA ASN A 624 -7.86 5.08 -3.49
C ASN A 624 -6.39 5.44 -3.81
N TRP A 625 -5.78 4.82 -4.83
CA TRP A 625 -4.48 5.24 -5.31
C TRP A 625 -4.61 6.39 -6.31
N GLY A 626 -3.56 7.22 -6.41
CA GLY A 626 -3.58 8.38 -7.31
C GLY A 626 -3.86 8.03 -8.78
N ASN A 627 -3.42 6.84 -9.22
CA ASN A 627 -3.63 6.35 -10.58
C ASN A 627 -5.10 5.99 -10.89
N SER A 628 -5.98 5.90 -9.90
CA SER A 628 -7.42 5.61 -10.12
C SER A 628 -8.11 6.65 -11.00
N ARG A 629 -7.54 7.83 -11.15
CA ARG A 629 -8.02 8.86 -12.08
C ARG A 629 -8.14 8.36 -13.52
N TYR A 630 -7.30 7.42 -13.95
CA TYR A 630 -7.39 6.79 -15.27
C TYR A 630 -8.60 5.87 -15.40
N MET A 631 -8.98 5.21 -14.29
CA MET A 631 -10.21 4.43 -14.22
C MET A 631 -11.42 5.31 -14.51
N PHE A 632 -11.49 6.51 -13.93
CA PHE A 632 -12.63 7.42 -14.13
C PHE A 632 -12.84 7.80 -15.59
N VAL A 633 -11.79 7.90 -16.39
CA VAL A 633 -11.88 8.18 -17.84
C VAL A 633 -12.35 6.97 -18.65
N ARG A 634 -12.05 5.76 -18.20
CA ARG A 634 -12.37 4.52 -18.91
C ARG A 634 -13.73 3.94 -18.57
N LEU A 635 -14.26 4.28 -17.38
CA LEU A 635 -15.57 3.82 -16.95
C LEU A 635 -16.69 4.41 -17.81
N LYS A 636 -17.67 3.57 -18.11
CA LYS A 636 -18.90 3.92 -18.85
C LYS A 636 -20.10 3.40 -18.06
N PRO A 637 -21.24 4.13 -18.08
CA PRO A 637 -22.48 3.58 -17.56
C PRO A 637 -22.78 2.23 -18.19
N ALA A 638 -23.21 1.27 -17.38
CA ALA A 638 -23.70 -0.01 -17.89
C ALA A 638 -24.99 0.21 -18.72
N SER A 639 -25.14 -0.54 -19.79
CA SER A 639 -26.28 -0.44 -20.73
C SER A 639 -27.56 -1.04 -20.15
#